data_a6f460642bd1166f44a82486824c1c17
#
_entry.id   a6f460642bd1166f44a82486824c1c17
#
_cell.length_a   1.000
_cell.length_b   1.000
_cell.length_c   1.000
_cell.angle_alpha   90.00
_cell.angle_beta   90.00
_cell.angle_gamma   90.00
#
_symmetry.space_group_name_H-M   'P 1'
#
loop_
_entity.id
_entity.type
_entity.pdbx_description
1 polymer ?
#
loop_
_entity_poly.entity_id
_entity_poly.type
_entity_poly.pdbx_seq_one_letter_code
_entity_poly.pdbx_strand_id
1 'polypeptide(L)'
;MREYTPERLRHLTLLAEKYPTALSAYSEIIRLEALLRLPKGTEHFMSDLHGEHEAFIHILNSASGVIREKIDRLLGDTTPPEERADLATLIYYPREKLPELKARQNDLDGWYQRVLLQLIDLCRLVSSKHTRRHVRAVMPKECGHILDELLHAHFEDHDKEQYYGEIIASMLRYGLADQYIIALCEVVKRLAVDRLHIVGDLFDRGPRPDMILERLYQYHDVDFQWGNHDVVWMGAAAGSPLCILTVLKTTLAYNNVDTLERGYGIPLRCLEHYAEEYYAQSDLTRWMPHADPNATDVRPANLARVARMHKAVTVLMLKLEAEVIARNPDFEMQGRDYLRQIDYDAGTVRCGGKVYPLLDCDFPTVDPTTPERLLPREEDIIARLVRDFKGSEKLQKHVEFLFSQGSVYSCVNGNLLYHGAVPMDEDGQFTAVRFWDAEYSGKRWFDCCDRCARMGYFAPEGSWQRQVGQDFLWYLWCGAVSPIYGRSAMTTFERLYIADPATHAEIKNPYYRLINDPVNVERILAEFGLTAPNSHIVNGHVPVRAIEGENPVKGGGKLIVIDGGFCSAYHQKTGIAGYTLVYNSHGMTLRTQQPFESIEKAIHEDEDIESSSERIYTAPRRILIGDTDEGQRKRTEIDDLEALTEAYGNGLIREKME
;
A
#
# COMPACT_ATOMS: atom_id res chain seq x y z
N MET A 1 -37.80 -25.30 -12.93
CA MET A 1 -36.96 -25.41 -14.14
C MET A 1 -36.25 -24.09 -14.31
N ARG A 2 -34.94 -24.12 -14.40
CA ARG A 2 -34.17 -22.87 -14.70
C ARG A 2 -34.53 -22.41 -16.10
N GLU A 3 -34.65 -21.09 -16.31
CA GLU A 3 -34.91 -20.52 -17.63
C GLU A 3 -33.60 -20.39 -18.39
N TYR A 4 -33.53 -20.93 -19.61
CA TYR A 4 -32.33 -20.92 -20.44
C TYR A 4 -32.48 -19.90 -21.58
N THR A 5 -32.12 -18.62 -21.29
CA THR A 5 -32.03 -17.58 -22.31
C THR A 5 -30.87 -17.87 -23.29
N PRO A 6 -30.91 -17.32 -24.51
CA PRO A 6 -29.80 -17.49 -25.47
C PRO A 6 -28.44 -17.04 -24.91
N GLU A 7 -28.39 -15.98 -24.11
CA GLU A 7 -27.18 -15.48 -23.46
C GLU A 7 -26.68 -16.47 -22.40
N ARG A 8 -27.59 -17.04 -21.60
CA ARG A 8 -27.25 -18.06 -20.59
C ARG A 8 -26.70 -19.33 -21.27
N LEU A 9 -27.31 -19.78 -22.35
CA LEU A 9 -26.82 -20.94 -23.10
C LEU A 9 -25.45 -20.69 -23.73
N ARG A 10 -25.19 -19.47 -24.24
CA ARG A 10 -23.88 -19.10 -24.74
C ARG A 10 -22.83 -19.15 -23.63
N HIS A 11 -23.13 -18.63 -22.46
CA HIS A 11 -22.24 -18.69 -21.29
C HIS A 11 -21.95 -20.14 -20.89
N LEU A 12 -22.97 -20.98 -20.76
CA LEU A 12 -22.82 -22.40 -20.43
C LEU A 12 -22.06 -23.17 -21.52
N THR A 13 -22.20 -22.82 -22.79
CA THR A 13 -21.43 -23.43 -23.88
C THR A 13 -19.92 -23.13 -23.74
N LEU A 14 -19.56 -21.90 -23.35
CA LEU A 14 -18.16 -21.58 -23.06
C LEU A 14 -17.65 -22.32 -21.82
N LEU A 15 -18.49 -22.47 -20.79
CA LEU A 15 -18.16 -23.21 -19.59
C LEU A 15 -17.96 -24.70 -19.87
N ALA A 16 -18.72 -25.26 -20.82
CA ALA A 16 -18.60 -26.66 -21.28
C ALA A 16 -17.25 -26.95 -21.97
N GLU A 17 -16.53 -25.95 -22.45
CA GLU A 17 -15.17 -26.17 -22.96
C GLU A 17 -14.19 -26.56 -21.85
N LYS A 18 -14.38 -26.00 -20.65
CA LYS A 18 -13.57 -26.27 -19.46
C LYS A 18 -14.05 -27.53 -18.72
N TYR A 19 -15.34 -27.79 -18.72
CA TYR A 19 -15.97 -28.94 -18.05
C TYR A 19 -16.79 -29.75 -19.05
N PRO A 20 -16.14 -30.55 -19.89
CA PRO A 20 -16.78 -31.16 -21.08
C PRO A 20 -17.81 -32.25 -20.79
N THR A 21 -17.85 -32.75 -19.54
CA THR A 21 -18.78 -33.80 -19.11
C THR A 21 -19.49 -33.40 -17.80
N ALA A 22 -20.68 -33.96 -17.56
CA ALA A 22 -21.38 -33.77 -16.30
C ALA A 22 -20.51 -34.21 -15.11
N LEU A 23 -19.75 -35.31 -15.24
CA LEU A 23 -18.85 -35.79 -14.19
C LEU A 23 -17.73 -34.76 -13.86
N SER A 24 -17.15 -34.11 -14.87
CA SER A 24 -16.14 -33.09 -14.65
C SER A 24 -16.73 -31.86 -13.94
N ALA A 25 -17.94 -31.45 -14.29
CA ALA A 25 -18.66 -30.37 -13.63
C ALA A 25 -19.03 -30.72 -12.18
N TYR A 26 -19.61 -31.91 -11.93
CA TYR A 26 -19.90 -32.36 -10.56
C TYR A 26 -18.65 -32.49 -9.69
N SER A 27 -17.55 -32.97 -10.24
CA SER A 27 -16.26 -33.04 -9.50
C SER A 27 -15.80 -31.67 -9.04
N GLU A 28 -15.98 -30.63 -9.88
CA GLU A 28 -15.65 -29.25 -9.50
C GLU A 28 -16.65 -28.67 -8.49
N ILE A 29 -17.96 -28.94 -8.62
CA ILE A 29 -18.98 -28.57 -7.62
C ILE A 29 -18.60 -29.12 -6.25
N ILE A 30 -18.33 -30.42 -6.14
CA ILE A 30 -17.92 -31.07 -4.89
C ILE A 30 -16.69 -30.38 -4.29
N ARG A 31 -15.69 -30.06 -5.13
CA ARG A 31 -14.50 -29.35 -4.69
C ARG A 31 -14.79 -27.94 -4.15
N LEU A 32 -15.65 -27.20 -4.85
CA LEU A 32 -16.02 -25.83 -4.46
C LEU A 32 -16.86 -25.83 -3.17
N GLU A 33 -17.83 -26.73 -3.05
CA GLU A 33 -18.63 -26.88 -1.82
C GLU A 33 -17.78 -27.22 -0.60
N ALA A 34 -16.80 -28.11 -0.76
CA ALA A 34 -15.84 -28.43 0.30
C ALA A 34 -14.96 -27.22 0.65
N LEU A 35 -14.51 -26.45 -0.36
CA LEU A 35 -13.71 -25.23 -0.17
C LEU A 35 -14.46 -24.18 0.67
N LEU A 36 -15.77 -24.01 0.47
CA LEU A 36 -16.59 -23.08 1.24
C LEU A 36 -16.61 -23.39 2.76
N ARG A 37 -16.22 -24.59 3.18
CA ARG A 37 -16.16 -25.02 4.58
C ARG A 37 -14.80 -24.81 5.23
N LEU A 38 -13.77 -24.44 4.47
CA LEU A 38 -12.47 -24.10 5.03
C LEU A 38 -12.53 -22.76 5.77
N PRO A 39 -11.64 -22.56 6.76
CA PRO A 39 -11.50 -21.26 7.42
C PRO A 39 -11.13 -20.16 6.44
N LYS A 40 -11.65 -18.94 6.68
CA LYS A 40 -11.19 -17.73 5.99
C LYS A 40 -9.68 -17.58 6.08
N GLY A 41 -9.03 -17.19 4.99
CA GLY A 41 -7.62 -16.81 4.94
C GLY A 41 -7.29 -15.63 5.85
N THR A 42 -6.00 -15.39 6.04
CA THR A 42 -5.49 -14.28 6.84
C THR A 42 -5.22 -13.08 5.94
N GLU A 43 -5.83 -11.95 6.25
CA GLU A 43 -5.62 -10.66 5.60
C GLU A 43 -4.86 -9.72 6.52
N HIS A 44 -3.87 -9.04 5.99
CA HIS A 44 -3.15 -7.98 6.68
C HIS A 44 -3.47 -6.63 6.04
N PHE A 45 -3.62 -5.59 6.87
CA PHE A 45 -3.85 -4.22 6.44
C PHE A 45 -2.76 -3.35 7.02
N MET A 46 -2.14 -2.55 6.16
CA MET A 46 -1.09 -1.59 6.50
C MET A 46 -1.36 -0.28 5.76
N SER A 47 -0.86 0.84 6.26
CA SER A 47 -0.97 2.14 5.61
C SER A 47 0.27 3.00 5.86
N ASP A 48 0.39 4.10 5.10
CA ASP A 48 1.34 5.19 5.35
C ASP A 48 2.80 4.72 5.45
N LEU A 49 3.20 3.81 4.55
CA LEU A 49 4.54 3.20 4.54
C LEU A 49 5.66 4.20 4.19
N HIS A 50 5.33 5.25 3.42
CA HIS A 50 6.19 6.39 3.17
C HIS A 50 7.66 6.05 2.87
N GLY A 51 7.92 5.05 2.03
CA GLY A 51 9.27 4.68 1.62
C GLY A 51 10.17 4.03 2.68
N GLU A 52 9.65 3.72 3.87
CA GLU A 52 10.38 3.05 4.96
C GLU A 52 10.52 1.54 4.69
N HIS A 53 11.37 1.22 3.74
CA HIS A 53 11.40 -0.11 3.16
C HIS A 53 11.95 -1.18 4.10
N GLU A 54 12.95 -0.90 4.96
CA GLU A 54 13.54 -1.92 5.82
C GLU A 54 12.56 -2.43 6.87
N ALA A 55 11.88 -1.51 7.55
CA ALA A 55 10.83 -1.86 8.51
C ALA A 55 9.68 -2.61 7.82
N PHE A 56 9.26 -2.14 6.64
CA PHE A 56 8.21 -2.82 5.86
C PHE A 56 8.62 -4.25 5.47
N ILE A 57 9.82 -4.47 4.96
CA ILE A 57 10.32 -5.79 4.57
C ILE A 57 10.37 -6.73 5.78
N HIS A 58 10.84 -6.23 6.93
CA HIS A 58 10.87 -7.03 8.15
C HIS A 58 9.47 -7.45 8.61
N ILE A 59 8.51 -6.50 8.66
CA ILE A 59 7.11 -6.78 9.02
C ILE A 59 6.47 -7.77 8.04
N LEU A 60 6.75 -7.64 6.75
CA LEU A 60 6.25 -8.55 5.72
C LEU A 60 6.83 -9.96 5.89
N ASN A 61 8.14 -10.08 6.11
CA ASN A 61 8.83 -11.35 6.28
C ASN A 61 8.47 -12.07 7.58
N SER A 62 8.24 -11.33 8.67
CA SER A 62 7.79 -11.86 9.96
C SER A 62 6.27 -12.15 9.99
N ALA A 63 5.54 -11.77 8.92
CA ALA A 63 4.08 -11.73 8.90
C ALA A 63 3.53 -10.95 10.11
N SER A 64 4.10 -9.76 10.36
CA SER A 64 3.78 -8.90 11.52
C SER A 64 3.91 -9.65 12.88
N GLY A 65 4.89 -10.55 13.02
CA GLY A 65 5.12 -11.35 14.22
C GLY A 65 4.27 -12.63 14.32
N VAL A 66 3.37 -12.92 13.38
CA VAL A 66 2.54 -14.15 13.40
C VAL A 66 3.40 -15.41 13.28
N ILE A 67 4.50 -15.36 12.52
CA ILE A 67 5.40 -16.50 12.36
C ILE A 67 6.06 -16.82 13.70
N ARG A 68 6.54 -15.83 14.43
CA ARG A 68 7.15 -16.01 15.77
C ARG A 68 6.17 -16.64 16.76
N GLU A 69 4.93 -16.15 16.83
CA GLU A 69 3.89 -16.74 17.67
C GLU A 69 3.62 -18.22 17.35
N LYS A 70 3.68 -18.59 16.07
CA LYS A 70 3.50 -19.99 15.65
C LYS A 70 4.70 -20.86 16.03
N ILE A 71 5.90 -20.34 15.93
CA ILE A 71 7.14 -21.02 16.41
C ILE A 71 7.05 -21.24 17.92
N ASP A 72 6.73 -20.21 18.69
CA ASP A 72 6.62 -20.30 20.14
C ASP A 72 5.51 -21.27 20.58
N ARG A 73 4.39 -21.29 19.86
CA ARG A 73 3.32 -22.25 20.11
C ARG A 73 3.72 -23.70 19.80
N LEU A 74 4.49 -23.90 18.73
CA LEU A 74 4.86 -25.25 18.25
C LEU A 74 6.03 -25.83 19.03
N LEU A 75 7.01 -25.01 19.35
CA LEU A 75 8.33 -25.42 19.84
C LEU A 75 8.61 -24.93 21.28
N GLY A 76 7.69 -24.19 21.91
CA GLY A 76 7.92 -23.54 23.20
C GLY A 76 8.34 -24.46 24.33
N ASP A 77 7.82 -25.71 24.33
CA ASP A 77 8.11 -26.71 25.36
C ASP A 77 9.37 -27.54 25.07
N THR A 78 9.90 -27.50 23.84
CA THR A 78 10.96 -28.40 23.38
C THR A 78 12.24 -27.71 22.96
N THR A 79 12.18 -26.43 22.63
CA THR A 79 13.30 -25.66 22.03
C THR A 79 13.59 -24.41 22.85
N PRO A 80 14.86 -24.12 23.19
CA PRO A 80 15.25 -22.91 23.91
C PRO A 80 14.83 -21.61 23.20
N PRO A 81 14.58 -20.51 23.94
CA PRO A 81 14.15 -19.23 23.36
C PRO A 81 15.12 -18.68 22.30
N GLU A 82 16.45 -18.86 22.51
CA GLU A 82 17.49 -18.41 21.58
C GLU A 82 17.42 -19.18 20.25
N GLU A 83 17.28 -20.51 20.28
CA GLU A 83 17.14 -21.32 19.07
C GLU A 83 15.84 -21.03 18.33
N ARG A 84 14.76 -20.65 19.04
CA ARG A 84 13.51 -20.19 18.42
C ARG A 84 13.66 -18.83 17.77
N ALA A 85 14.49 -17.94 18.33
CA ALA A 85 14.84 -16.66 17.73
C ALA A 85 15.65 -16.85 16.44
N ASP A 86 16.69 -17.67 16.49
CA ASP A 86 17.49 -18.07 15.32
C ASP A 86 16.61 -18.66 14.22
N LEU A 87 15.64 -19.54 14.56
CA LEU A 87 14.72 -20.13 13.60
C LEU A 87 13.77 -19.07 12.98
N ALA A 88 13.29 -18.11 13.76
CA ALA A 88 12.45 -17.02 13.26
C ALA A 88 13.24 -16.15 12.29
N THR A 89 14.44 -15.71 12.66
CA THR A 89 15.30 -14.90 11.79
C THR A 89 15.71 -15.67 10.53
N LEU A 90 15.96 -16.98 10.64
CA LEU A 90 16.21 -17.84 9.47
C LEU A 90 15.02 -17.85 8.50
N ILE A 91 13.78 -17.87 8.99
CA ILE A 91 12.59 -17.83 8.13
C ILE A 91 12.46 -16.46 7.49
N TYR A 92 12.74 -15.38 8.22
CA TYR A 92 12.62 -14.01 7.71
C TYR A 92 13.67 -13.72 6.62
N TYR A 93 14.93 -14.14 6.86
CA TYR A 93 16.10 -13.86 6.03
C TYR A 93 16.92 -15.13 5.73
N PRO A 94 16.35 -16.11 5.02
CA PRO A 94 16.95 -17.44 4.91
C PRO A 94 18.32 -17.44 4.20
N ARG A 95 18.53 -16.54 3.23
CA ARG A 95 19.77 -16.49 2.46
C ARG A 95 20.93 -15.85 3.24
N GLU A 96 20.60 -14.89 4.06
CA GLU A 96 21.55 -14.10 4.86
C GLU A 96 21.89 -14.81 6.18
N LYS A 97 20.89 -15.33 6.90
CA LYS A 97 21.07 -15.96 8.21
C LYS A 97 21.65 -17.38 8.13
N LEU A 98 21.32 -18.15 7.10
CA LEU A 98 21.74 -19.56 6.99
C LEU A 98 23.27 -19.75 7.06
N PRO A 99 24.13 -18.97 6.35
CA PRO A 99 25.58 -19.09 6.46
C PRO A 99 26.12 -18.85 7.89
N GLU A 100 25.54 -17.89 8.60
CA GLU A 100 25.91 -17.56 9.97
C GLU A 100 25.60 -18.70 10.95
N LEU A 101 24.37 -19.24 10.87
CA LEU A 101 23.97 -20.37 11.72
C LEU A 101 24.82 -21.61 11.48
N LYS A 102 25.15 -21.92 10.24
CA LYS A 102 26.01 -23.03 9.86
C LYS A 102 27.41 -22.90 10.47
N ALA A 103 27.98 -21.68 10.44
CA ALA A 103 29.34 -21.45 10.98
C ALA A 103 29.43 -21.66 12.50
N ARG A 104 28.30 -21.61 13.23
CA ARG A 104 28.23 -21.84 14.68
C ARG A 104 28.09 -23.32 15.05
N GLN A 105 27.86 -24.25 14.07
CA GLN A 105 27.55 -25.65 14.36
C GLN A 105 28.81 -26.53 14.44
N ASN A 106 28.92 -27.36 15.48
CA ASN A 106 29.91 -28.42 15.60
C ASN A 106 29.47 -29.71 14.90
N ASP A 107 28.14 -30.00 14.93
CA ASP A 107 27.49 -31.13 14.24
C ASP A 107 26.50 -30.54 13.19
N LEU A 108 26.99 -30.31 12.00
CA LEU A 108 26.22 -29.69 10.93
C LEU A 108 25.06 -30.58 10.42
N ASP A 109 25.32 -31.90 10.31
CA ASP A 109 24.32 -32.85 9.82
C ASP A 109 23.14 -32.99 10.81
N GLY A 110 23.45 -33.12 12.10
CA GLY A 110 22.44 -33.15 13.15
C GLY A 110 21.63 -31.81 13.23
N TRP A 111 22.30 -30.68 13.04
CA TRP A 111 21.65 -29.38 12.99
C TRP A 111 20.69 -29.27 11.79
N TYR A 112 21.13 -29.65 10.59
CA TYR A 112 20.26 -29.66 9.39
C TYR A 112 19.02 -30.54 9.60
N GLN A 113 19.18 -31.73 10.15
CA GLN A 113 18.03 -32.63 10.42
C GLN A 113 17.02 -31.95 11.35
N ARG A 114 17.47 -31.34 12.45
CA ARG A 114 16.57 -30.64 13.39
C ARG A 114 15.85 -29.47 12.71
N VAL A 115 16.55 -28.61 12.01
CA VAL A 115 15.96 -27.42 11.36
C VAL A 115 14.97 -27.82 10.26
N LEU A 116 15.30 -28.83 9.45
CA LEU A 116 14.37 -29.31 8.42
C LEU A 116 13.08 -29.86 9.04
N LEU A 117 13.16 -30.65 10.11
CA LEU A 117 11.99 -31.19 10.81
C LEU A 117 11.15 -30.07 11.43
N GLN A 118 11.77 -29.09 12.11
CA GLN A 118 11.09 -27.94 12.70
C GLN A 118 10.36 -27.10 11.62
N LEU A 119 11.00 -26.87 10.48
CA LEU A 119 10.41 -26.16 9.35
C LEU A 119 9.24 -26.94 8.70
N ILE A 120 9.37 -28.27 8.57
CA ILE A 120 8.30 -29.15 8.08
C ILE A 120 7.09 -29.06 9.01
N ASP A 121 7.28 -29.15 10.32
CA ASP A 121 6.19 -29.08 11.29
C ASP A 121 5.53 -27.69 11.31
N LEU A 122 6.32 -26.63 11.18
CA LEU A 122 5.80 -25.27 11.03
C LEU A 122 5.02 -25.10 9.72
N CYS A 123 5.53 -25.64 8.60
CA CYS A 123 4.80 -25.66 7.32
C CYS A 123 3.46 -26.40 7.44
N ARG A 124 3.41 -27.52 8.14
CA ARG A 124 2.15 -28.25 8.44
C ARG A 124 1.18 -27.38 9.22
N LEU A 125 1.66 -26.67 10.24
CA LEU A 125 0.83 -25.78 11.05
C LEU A 125 0.25 -24.63 10.23
N VAL A 126 1.06 -23.95 9.40
CA VAL A 126 0.57 -22.83 8.58
C VAL A 126 -0.32 -23.30 7.42
N SER A 127 -0.06 -24.48 6.87
CA SER A 127 -0.83 -25.05 5.76
C SER A 127 -2.19 -25.65 6.17
N SER A 128 -2.44 -25.87 7.47
CA SER A 128 -3.62 -26.59 7.99
C SER A 128 -4.97 -25.97 7.58
N LYS A 129 -5.00 -24.69 7.21
CA LYS A 129 -6.20 -23.97 6.74
C LYS A 129 -6.37 -23.99 5.22
N HIS A 130 -5.41 -24.55 4.48
CA HIS A 130 -5.38 -24.54 3.01
C HIS A 130 -5.64 -25.92 2.41
N THR A 131 -6.10 -25.95 1.15
CA THR A 131 -6.16 -27.19 0.40
C THR A 131 -4.76 -27.65 0.00
N ARG A 132 -4.56 -28.96 -0.13
CA ARG A 132 -3.29 -29.54 -0.64
C ARG A 132 -2.90 -28.93 -2.00
N ARG A 133 -3.89 -28.72 -2.90
CA ARG A 133 -3.67 -28.08 -4.20
C ARG A 133 -3.07 -26.67 -4.05
N HIS A 134 -3.58 -25.86 -3.11
CA HIS A 134 -3.07 -24.53 -2.84
C HIS A 134 -1.64 -24.59 -2.30
N VAL A 135 -1.38 -25.45 -1.31
CA VAL A 135 -0.05 -25.62 -0.72
C VAL A 135 0.98 -26.04 -1.78
N ARG A 136 0.62 -26.98 -2.67
CA ARG A 136 1.50 -27.39 -3.79
C ARG A 136 1.76 -26.26 -4.78
N ALA A 137 0.78 -25.40 -5.03
CA ALA A 137 0.92 -24.27 -5.97
C ALA A 137 1.91 -23.21 -5.48
N VAL A 138 2.13 -23.09 -4.15
CA VAL A 138 3.09 -22.14 -3.58
C VAL A 138 4.50 -22.71 -3.43
N MET A 139 4.67 -24.02 -3.59
CA MET A 139 5.98 -24.68 -3.52
C MET A 139 6.81 -24.40 -4.78
N PRO A 140 8.15 -24.29 -4.66
CA PRO A 140 9.03 -24.22 -5.82
C PRO A 140 8.89 -25.46 -6.71
N LYS A 141 8.87 -25.29 -8.03
CA LYS A 141 8.64 -26.37 -8.99
C LYS A 141 9.69 -27.50 -8.89
N GLU A 142 10.94 -27.14 -8.64
CA GLU A 142 12.09 -28.05 -8.63
C GLU A 142 12.05 -29.05 -7.48
N CYS A 143 11.58 -28.62 -6.28
CA CYS A 143 11.59 -29.44 -5.08
C CYS A 143 10.17 -29.72 -4.51
N GLY A 144 9.12 -29.17 -5.14
CA GLY A 144 7.77 -29.21 -4.60
C GLY A 144 7.20 -30.61 -4.38
N HIS A 145 7.58 -31.60 -5.21
CA HIS A 145 7.11 -32.98 -5.01
C HIS A 145 7.71 -33.64 -3.76
N ILE A 146 8.98 -33.39 -3.45
CA ILE A 146 9.63 -33.90 -2.23
C ILE A 146 9.07 -33.16 -1.00
N LEU A 147 8.88 -31.84 -1.07
CA LEU A 147 8.26 -31.08 0.01
C LEU A 147 6.82 -31.54 0.28
N ASP A 148 6.03 -31.82 -0.75
CA ASP A 148 4.67 -32.33 -0.61
C ASP A 148 4.65 -33.71 0.09
N GLU A 149 5.57 -34.62 -0.23
CA GLU A 149 5.76 -35.91 0.47
C GLU A 149 6.07 -35.68 1.96
N LEU A 150 7.06 -34.82 2.28
CA LEU A 150 7.47 -34.56 3.66
C LEU A 150 6.38 -33.87 4.48
N LEU A 151 5.61 -32.95 3.89
CA LEU A 151 4.49 -32.27 4.58
C LEU A 151 3.34 -33.22 4.91
N HIS A 152 3.12 -34.27 4.11
CA HIS A 152 2.08 -35.26 4.32
C HIS A 152 2.60 -36.57 4.95
N ALA A 153 3.87 -36.57 5.36
CA ALA A 153 4.44 -37.68 6.11
C ALA A 153 3.73 -37.85 7.46
N HIS A 154 3.18 -39.02 7.71
CA HIS A 154 2.75 -39.46 9.03
C HIS A 154 3.90 -40.25 9.62
N PHE A 155 4.71 -39.60 10.47
CA PHE A 155 5.87 -40.26 11.11
C PHE A 155 5.45 -41.40 12.06
N GLU A 156 4.17 -41.57 12.35
CA GLU A 156 3.60 -42.70 13.07
C GLU A 156 3.38 -43.94 12.18
N ASP A 157 3.48 -43.78 10.84
CA ASP A 157 3.45 -44.89 9.90
C ASP A 157 4.79 -45.62 9.89
N HIS A 158 4.94 -46.65 10.71
CA HIS A 158 6.16 -47.44 10.85
C HIS A 158 6.75 -47.95 9.51
N ASP A 159 5.91 -48.15 8.51
CA ASP A 159 6.33 -48.64 7.19
C ASP A 159 7.06 -47.56 6.33
N LYS A 160 6.90 -46.28 6.64
CA LYS A 160 7.49 -45.16 5.89
C LYS A 160 8.56 -44.38 6.64
N GLU A 161 8.82 -44.69 7.89
CA GLU A 161 9.82 -43.97 8.70
C GLU A 161 11.20 -43.97 8.02
N GLN A 162 11.63 -45.12 7.53
CA GLN A 162 12.91 -45.25 6.81
C GLN A 162 12.90 -44.48 5.47
N TYR A 163 11.76 -44.42 4.78
CA TYR A 163 11.62 -43.68 3.53
C TYR A 163 11.80 -42.16 3.74
N TYR A 164 11.14 -41.60 4.73
CA TYR A 164 11.26 -40.17 5.03
C TYR A 164 12.65 -39.82 5.59
N GLY A 165 13.23 -40.70 6.42
CA GLY A 165 14.60 -40.57 6.89
C GLY A 165 15.62 -40.57 5.74
N GLU A 166 15.45 -41.45 4.73
CA GLU A 166 16.32 -41.49 3.56
C GLU A 166 16.18 -40.24 2.67
N ILE A 167 14.99 -39.64 2.56
CA ILE A 167 14.84 -38.37 1.86
C ILE A 167 15.72 -37.29 2.50
N ILE A 168 15.65 -37.11 3.83
CA ILE A 168 16.46 -36.11 4.55
C ILE A 168 17.95 -36.47 4.43
N ALA A 169 18.33 -37.73 4.64
CA ALA A 169 19.72 -38.19 4.51
C ALA A 169 20.27 -37.94 3.11
N SER A 170 19.46 -38.12 2.08
CA SER A 170 19.83 -37.83 0.68
C SER A 170 20.00 -36.33 0.43
N MET A 171 19.16 -35.47 1.00
CA MET A 171 19.34 -34.00 0.94
C MET A 171 20.71 -33.60 1.48
N LEU A 172 21.12 -34.16 2.63
CA LEU A 172 22.44 -33.90 3.23
C LEU A 172 23.56 -34.44 2.35
N ARG A 173 23.46 -35.69 1.92
CA ARG A 173 24.47 -36.37 1.10
C ARG A 173 24.76 -35.63 -0.21
N TYR A 174 23.75 -35.05 -0.84
CA TYR A 174 23.89 -34.29 -2.09
C TYR A 174 24.13 -32.79 -1.89
N GLY A 175 24.22 -32.30 -0.64
CA GLY A 175 24.46 -30.89 -0.34
C GLY A 175 23.31 -29.96 -0.71
N LEU A 176 22.07 -30.46 -0.67
CA LEU A 176 20.86 -29.71 -1.07
C LEU A 176 20.07 -29.14 0.11
N ALA A 177 20.51 -29.39 1.35
CA ALA A 177 19.79 -28.97 2.56
C ALA A 177 19.49 -27.46 2.59
N ASP A 178 20.44 -26.62 2.17
CA ASP A 178 20.28 -25.17 2.11
C ASP A 178 19.09 -24.77 1.22
N GLN A 179 18.99 -25.37 0.03
CA GLN A 179 17.91 -25.09 -0.92
C GLN A 179 16.54 -25.47 -0.36
N TYR A 180 16.45 -26.62 0.32
CA TYR A 180 15.21 -27.08 0.94
C TYR A 180 14.81 -26.23 2.15
N ILE A 181 15.77 -25.80 2.98
CA ILE A 181 15.51 -24.86 4.08
C ILE A 181 14.96 -23.54 3.53
N ILE A 182 15.62 -22.94 2.53
CA ILE A 182 15.17 -21.71 1.89
C ILE A 182 13.77 -21.89 1.32
N ALA A 183 13.52 -23.00 0.63
CA ALA A 183 12.20 -23.29 0.04
C ALA A 183 11.10 -23.40 1.11
N LEU A 184 11.35 -24.10 2.22
CA LEU A 184 10.43 -24.22 3.34
C LEU A 184 10.15 -22.85 4.00
N CYS A 185 11.18 -22.03 4.21
CA CYS A 185 11.03 -20.67 4.73
C CYS A 185 10.11 -19.82 3.84
N GLU A 186 10.29 -19.87 2.51
CA GLU A 186 9.43 -19.15 1.56
C GLU A 186 7.99 -19.67 1.58
N VAL A 187 7.79 -20.99 1.69
CA VAL A 187 6.45 -21.58 1.82
C VAL A 187 5.77 -21.12 3.11
N VAL A 188 6.48 -21.08 4.24
CA VAL A 188 5.95 -20.57 5.52
C VAL A 188 5.49 -19.13 5.38
N LYS A 189 6.33 -18.23 4.82
CA LYS A 189 5.99 -16.81 4.61
C LYS A 189 4.75 -16.65 3.72
N ARG A 190 4.67 -17.38 2.62
CA ARG A 190 3.54 -17.30 1.66
C ARG A 190 2.22 -17.82 2.22
N LEU A 191 2.26 -18.83 3.10
CA LEU A 191 1.05 -19.40 3.71
C LEU A 191 0.62 -18.70 5.01
N ALA A 192 1.49 -17.87 5.59
CA ALA A 192 1.17 -17.12 6.81
C ALA A 192 0.13 -16.02 6.55
N VAL A 193 0.23 -15.32 5.43
CA VAL A 193 -0.65 -14.23 5.01
C VAL A 193 -1.20 -14.53 3.61
N ASP A 194 -2.53 -14.58 3.48
CA ASP A 194 -3.20 -14.91 2.22
C ASP A 194 -3.35 -13.68 1.32
N ARG A 195 -3.61 -12.49 1.92
CA ARG A 195 -3.79 -11.24 1.19
C ARG A 195 -3.29 -10.05 2.00
N LEU A 196 -2.73 -9.07 1.29
CA LEU A 196 -2.24 -7.82 1.85
C LEU A 196 -3.05 -6.64 1.28
N HIS A 197 -3.50 -5.74 2.15
CA HIS A 197 -4.16 -4.49 1.80
C HIS A 197 -3.27 -3.32 2.21
N ILE A 198 -2.91 -2.46 1.26
CA ILE A 198 -2.16 -1.23 1.53
C ILE A 198 -3.09 -0.04 1.39
N VAL A 199 -3.38 0.61 2.51
CA VAL A 199 -4.37 1.69 2.59
C VAL A 199 -3.67 3.05 2.44
N GLY A 200 -2.93 3.19 1.34
CA GLY A 200 -2.35 4.43 0.85
C GLY A 200 -1.00 4.85 1.45
N ASP A 201 -0.46 5.89 0.82
CA ASP A 201 0.78 6.58 1.14
C ASP A 201 2.03 5.68 1.17
N LEU A 202 2.32 5.11 0.00
CA LEU A 202 3.56 4.36 -0.26
C LEU A 202 4.76 5.29 -0.47
N PHE A 203 4.53 6.43 -1.14
CA PHE A 203 5.55 7.37 -1.55
C PHE A 203 5.83 8.47 -0.53
N ASP A 204 6.92 9.19 -0.81
CA ASP A 204 7.40 10.37 -0.11
C ASP A 204 7.87 10.14 1.34
N ARG A 205 8.59 11.12 1.88
CA ARG A 205 9.17 11.20 3.23
C ARG A 205 10.31 10.24 3.49
N GLY A 206 10.12 8.93 3.34
CA GLY A 206 11.19 7.93 3.48
C GLY A 206 11.92 7.66 2.15
N PRO A 207 13.06 6.95 2.20
CA PRO A 207 14.04 6.97 1.11
C PRO A 207 13.78 6.00 -0.04
N ARG A 208 13.01 4.91 0.15
CA ARG A 208 12.99 3.81 -0.80
C ARG A 208 11.59 3.25 -1.15
N PRO A 209 10.62 4.08 -1.59
CA PRO A 209 9.33 3.60 -2.06
C PRO A 209 9.46 2.66 -3.27
N ASP A 210 10.49 2.84 -4.09
CA ASP A 210 10.80 1.99 -5.23
C ASP A 210 11.05 0.52 -4.84
N MET A 211 11.71 0.30 -3.71
CA MET A 211 11.98 -1.05 -3.18
C MET A 211 10.72 -1.69 -2.58
N ILE A 212 9.88 -0.91 -1.93
CA ILE A 212 8.58 -1.36 -1.42
C ILE A 212 7.72 -1.85 -2.58
N LEU A 213 7.56 -1.02 -3.63
CA LEU A 213 6.74 -1.37 -4.80
C LEU A 213 7.30 -2.58 -5.57
N GLU A 214 8.61 -2.69 -5.73
CA GLU A 214 9.21 -3.87 -6.36
C GLU A 214 8.93 -5.15 -5.55
N ARG A 215 8.94 -5.07 -4.21
CA ARG A 215 8.59 -6.20 -3.34
C ARG A 215 7.09 -6.55 -3.42
N LEU A 216 6.22 -5.54 -3.45
CA LEU A 216 4.78 -5.71 -3.58
C LEU A 216 4.37 -6.25 -4.96
N TYR A 217 5.06 -5.85 -6.01
CA TYR A 217 4.85 -6.37 -7.36
C TYR A 217 5.08 -7.88 -7.47
N GLN A 218 5.97 -8.42 -6.64
CA GLN A 218 6.27 -9.84 -6.54
C GLN A 218 5.38 -10.56 -5.50
N TYR A 219 4.56 -9.81 -4.76
CA TYR A 219 3.71 -10.41 -3.74
C TYR A 219 2.53 -11.14 -4.38
N HIS A 220 2.06 -12.22 -3.75
CA HIS A 220 1.10 -13.15 -4.36
C HIS A 220 -0.33 -12.63 -4.47
N ASP A 221 -0.78 -11.77 -3.54
CA ASP A 221 -2.11 -11.13 -3.58
C ASP A 221 -2.07 -9.82 -2.75
N VAL A 222 -2.15 -8.69 -3.44
CA VAL A 222 -2.13 -7.35 -2.82
C VAL A 222 -3.06 -6.40 -3.56
N ASP A 223 -3.73 -5.54 -2.81
CA ASP A 223 -4.46 -4.40 -3.35
C ASP A 223 -4.11 -3.09 -2.62
N PHE A 224 -4.49 -1.98 -3.26
CA PHE A 224 -4.16 -0.64 -2.81
C PHE A 224 -5.39 0.25 -2.73
N GLN A 225 -5.47 1.09 -1.70
CA GLN A 225 -6.28 2.29 -1.72
C GLN A 225 -5.33 3.47 -1.82
N TRP A 226 -5.45 4.27 -2.88
CA TRP A 226 -4.47 5.33 -3.15
C TRP A 226 -4.50 6.41 -2.07
N GLY A 227 -3.32 6.78 -1.57
CA GLY A 227 -3.12 7.93 -0.71
C GLY A 227 -2.85 9.21 -1.51
N ASN A 228 -2.87 10.36 -0.83
CA ASN A 228 -2.62 11.64 -1.50
C ASN A 228 -1.18 11.74 -2.03
N HIS A 229 -0.20 11.13 -1.38
CA HIS A 229 1.16 11.06 -1.90
C HIS A 229 1.25 10.12 -3.12
N ASP A 230 0.48 9.05 -3.16
CA ASP A 230 0.49 8.11 -4.29
C ASP A 230 -0.05 8.75 -5.57
N VAL A 231 -1.18 9.46 -5.50
CA VAL A 231 -1.82 10.04 -6.69
C VAL A 231 -0.97 11.13 -7.36
N VAL A 232 -0.16 11.86 -6.60
CA VAL A 232 0.74 12.85 -7.19
C VAL A 232 1.88 12.19 -7.97
N TRP A 233 2.41 11.06 -7.50
CA TRP A 233 3.37 10.25 -8.24
C TRP A 233 2.74 9.58 -9.47
N MET A 234 1.48 9.11 -9.36
CA MET A 234 0.71 8.60 -10.49
C MET A 234 0.48 9.69 -11.54
N GLY A 235 0.19 10.92 -11.12
CA GLY A 235 0.08 12.09 -11.99
C GLY A 235 1.40 12.47 -12.65
N ALA A 236 2.51 12.37 -11.93
CA ALA A 236 3.85 12.61 -12.47
C ALA A 236 4.21 11.58 -13.54
N ALA A 237 3.94 10.30 -13.33
CA ALA A 237 4.12 9.24 -14.32
C ALA A 237 3.22 9.43 -15.55
N ALA A 238 2.00 9.95 -15.35
CA ALA A 238 1.08 10.31 -16.44
C ALA A 238 1.58 11.51 -17.27
N GLY A 239 2.62 12.21 -16.82
CA GLY A 239 3.23 13.35 -17.47
C GLY A 239 2.60 14.71 -17.11
N SER A 240 1.86 14.80 -15.97
CA SER A 240 1.38 16.08 -15.44
C SER A 240 2.55 16.94 -14.96
N PRO A 241 2.82 18.11 -15.57
CA PRO A 241 3.93 18.96 -15.14
C PRO A 241 3.82 19.40 -13.67
N LEU A 242 2.61 19.74 -13.21
CA LEU A 242 2.39 20.19 -11.85
C LEU A 242 2.60 19.05 -10.83
N CYS A 243 2.13 17.82 -11.12
CA CYS A 243 2.42 16.66 -10.29
C CYS A 243 3.93 16.36 -10.23
N ILE A 244 4.65 16.46 -11.35
CA ILE A 244 6.10 16.29 -11.41
C ILE A 244 6.81 17.29 -10.49
N LEU A 245 6.47 18.59 -10.56
CA LEU A 245 7.06 19.60 -9.70
C LEU A 245 6.69 19.39 -8.23
N THR A 246 5.48 18.91 -7.94
CA THR A 246 5.04 18.56 -6.58
C THR A 246 5.86 17.41 -6.00
N VAL A 247 6.07 16.34 -6.79
CA VAL A 247 6.94 15.21 -6.43
C VAL A 247 8.36 15.70 -6.17
N LEU A 248 8.92 16.48 -7.10
CA LEU A 248 10.29 17.04 -6.96
C LEU A 248 10.43 17.89 -5.71
N LYS A 249 9.46 18.80 -5.46
CA LYS A 249 9.47 19.65 -4.25
C LYS A 249 9.49 18.79 -2.98
N THR A 250 8.64 17.79 -2.89
CA THR A 250 8.55 16.92 -1.71
C THR A 250 9.83 16.09 -1.55
N THR A 251 10.32 15.47 -2.63
CA THR A 251 11.54 14.67 -2.62
C THR A 251 12.76 15.50 -2.18
N LEU A 252 12.87 16.75 -2.67
CA LEU A 252 13.96 17.65 -2.30
C LEU A 252 13.84 18.13 -0.85
N ALA A 253 12.61 18.39 -0.36
CA ALA A 253 12.37 18.78 1.03
C ALA A 253 12.81 17.70 2.04
N TYR A 254 12.72 16.41 1.67
CA TYR A 254 13.16 15.29 2.50
C TYR A 254 14.54 14.73 2.14
N ASN A 255 15.29 15.38 1.25
CA ASN A 255 16.62 14.96 0.77
C ASN A 255 16.65 13.57 0.10
N ASN A 256 15.55 13.11 -0.47
CA ASN A 256 15.39 11.78 -1.08
C ASN A 256 15.70 11.76 -2.58
N VAL A 257 16.74 12.51 -3.02
CA VAL A 257 17.17 12.59 -4.43
C VAL A 257 17.46 11.21 -5.02
N ASP A 258 18.03 10.32 -4.23
CA ASP A 258 18.36 8.93 -4.62
C ASP A 258 17.11 8.11 -5.05
N THR A 259 15.94 8.44 -4.54
CA THR A 259 14.67 7.81 -4.99
C THR A 259 14.44 8.08 -6.48
N LEU A 260 14.68 9.30 -6.93
CA LEU A 260 14.52 9.67 -8.34
C LEU A 260 15.70 9.17 -9.19
N GLU A 261 16.93 9.49 -8.81
CA GLU A 261 18.11 9.23 -9.66
C GLU A 261 18.47 7.74 -9.69
N ARG A 262 18.58 7.07 -8.54
CA ARG A 262 18.95 5.65 -8.45
C ARG A 262 17.73 4.73 -8.49
N GLY A 263 16.64 5.13 -7.81
CA GLY A 263 15.42 4.35 -7.72
C GLY A 263 14.69 4.24 -9.07
N TYR A 264 14.46 5.37 -9.72
CA TYR A 264 13.67 5.46 -10.94
C TYR A 264 14.44 5.88 -12.19
N GLY A 265 15.75 6.18 -12.07
CA GLY A 265 16.58 6.57 -13.22
C GLY A 265 16.22 7.96 -13.80
N ILE A 266 15.64 8.84 -12.99
CA ILE A 266 15.22 10.19 -13.40
C ILE A 266 16.31 11.19 -13.02
N PRO A 267 17.08 11.74 -14.01
CA PRO A 267 18.21 12.61 -13.70
C PRO A 267 17.77 14.02 -13.38
N LEU A 268 18.32 14.60 -12.30
CA LEU A 268 18.02 15.99 -11.88
C LEU A 268 19.03 17.03 -12.39
N ARG A 269 20.00 16.64 -13.19
CA ARG A 269 21.09 17.53 -13.65
C ARG A 269 20.59 18.78 -14.38
N CYS A 270 19.53 18.69 -15.18
CA CYS A 270 18.98 19.84 -15.87
C CYS A 270 18.37 20.87 -14.89
N LEU A 271 17.71 20.37 -13.86
CA LEU A 271 17.15 21.18 -12.77
C LEU A 271 18.26 21.80 -11.91
N GLU A 272 19.33 21.07 -11.63
CA GLU A 272 20.49 21.55 -10.91
C GLU A 272 21.13 22.74 -11.63
N HIS A 273 21.39 22.64 -12.95
CA HIS A 273 21.93 23.73 -13.74
C HIS A 273 21.04 24.98 -13.77
N TYR A 274 19.71 24.76 -13.89
CA TYR A 274 18.76 25.88 -13.82
C TYR A 274 18.77 26.55 -12.45
N ALA A 275 18.76 25.77 -11.40
CA ALA A 275 18.79 26.31 -10.05
C ALA A 275 20.09 27.07 -9.79
N GLU A 276 21.24 26.62 -10.30
CA GLU A 276 22.52 27.32 -10.23
C GLU A 276 22.50 28.60 -11.03
N GLU A 277 21.90 28.61 -12.23
CA GLU A 277 21.83 29.77 -13.11
C GLU A 277 21.03 30.93 -12.49
N TYR A 278 19.87 30.64 -11.89
CA TYR A 278 18.95 31.69 -11.45
C TYR A 278 18.93 31.93 -9.93
N TYR A 279 19.31 30.92 -9.11
CA TYR A 279 19.19 30.95 -7.65
C TYR A 279 20.56 30.87 -6.93
N ALA A 280 21.68 31.08 -7.63
CA ALA A 280 23.03 31.01 -7.04
C ALA A 280 23.23 31.93 -5.85
N GLN A 281 22.60 33.10 -5.86
CA GLN A 281 22.75 34.17 -4.84
C GLN A 281 21.59 34.19 -3.84
N SER A 282 20.61 33.28 -3.95
CA SER A 282 19.45 33.25 -3.09
C SER A 282 19.81 32.82 -1.66
N ASP A 283 19.09 33.36 -0.67
CA ASP A 283 19.12 32.82 0.70
C ASP A 283 18.42 31.46 0.73
N LEU A 284 19.17 30.44 1.13
CA LEU A 284 18.71 29.08 1.17
C LEU A 284 18.32 28.58 2.57
N THR A 285 18.38 29.43 3.58
CA THR A 285 18.18 29.06 5.00
C THR A 285 16.84 28.36 5.23
N ARG A 286 15.78 28.83 4.57
CA ARG A 286 14.40 28.23 4.70
C ARG A 286 14.17 27.03 3.82
N TRP A 287 15.05 26.80 2.87
CA TRP A 287 14.92 25.76 1.84
C TRP A 287 15.73 24.51 2.14
N MET A 288 16.48 24.55 3.26
CA MET A 288 17.29 23.42 3.68
C MET A 288 16.40 22.20 3.89
N PRO A 289 16.77 21.04 3.33
CA PRO A 289 15.99 19.85 3.47
C PRO A 289 15.96 19.34 4.92
N HIS A 290 14.92 18.61 5.26
CA HIS A 290 14.87 17.85 6.51
C HIS A 290 15.93 16.76 6.43
N ALA A 291 17.06 16.94 7.11
CA ALA A 291 18.10 15.93 7.19
C ALA A 291 17.75 14.91 8.27
N ASP A 292 17.96 13.64 7.99
CA ASP A 292 17.98 12.63 9.03
C ASP A 292 19.15 12.92 9.98
N PRO A 293 18.92 13.14 11.27
CA PRO A 293 19.97 13.39 12.25
C PRO A 293 21.01 12.26 12.34
N ASN A 294 20.65 11.06 11.92
CA ASN A 294 21.47 9.85 11.95
C ASN A 294 22.23 9.59 10.64
N ALA A 295 22.01 10.39 9.60
CA ALA A 295 22.71 10.25 8.32
C ALA A 295 24.18 10.67 8.45
N THR A 296 25.09 9.71 8.42
CA THR A 296 26.53 9.89 8.67
C THR A 296 27.31 10.53 7.51
N ASP A 297 26.72 10.71 6.31
CA ASP A 297 27.42 11.12 5.09
C ASP A 297 26.81 12.33 4.38
N VAL A 298 26.21 13.25 5.12
CA VAL A 298 25.58 14.46 4.54
C VAL A 298 26.58 15.60 4.44
N ARG A 299 27.13 15.82 3.24
CA ARG A 299 28.03 16.96 2.98
C ARG A 299 27.23 18.27 2.88
N PRO A 300 27.63 19.36 3.58
CA PRO A 300 26.95 20.68 3.52
C PRO A 300 26.73 21.20 2.10
N ALA A 301 27.71 20.98 1.21
CA ALA A 301 27.61 21.37 -0.19
C ALA A 301 26.47 20.67 -0.94
N ASN A 302 26.21 19.41 -0.64
CA ASN A 302 25.10 18.65 -1.22
C ASN A 302 23.75 19.20 -0.72
N LEU A 303 23.66 19.54 0.57
CA LEU A 303 22.44 20.14 1.13
C LEU A 303 22.12 21.50 0.51
N ALA A 304 23.13 22.35 0.32
CA ALA A 304 22.95 23.65 -0.34
C ALA A 304 22.49 23.50 -1.81
N ARG A 305 23.02 22.50 -2.52
CA ARG A 305 22.57 22.12 -3.87
C ARG A 305 21.09 21.71 -3.88
N VAL A 306 20.70 20.83 -2.97
CA VAL A 306 19.31 20.35 -2.83
C VAL A 306 18.38 21.52 -2.46
N ALA A 307 18.77 22.36 -1.49
CA ALA A 307 18.01 23.54 -1.07
C ALA A 307 17.76 24.52 -2.22
N ARG A 308 18.76 24.72 -3.08
CA ARG A 308 18.65 25.61 -4.26
C ARG A 308 17.64 25.03 -5.28
N MET A 309 17.72 23.76 -5.57
CA MET A 309 16.73 23.08 -6.42
C MET A 309 15.33 23.13 -5.80
N HIS A 310 15.22 22.96 -4.48
CA HIS A 310 13.94 23.02 -3.75
C HIS A 310 13.26 24.39 -3.93
N LYS A 311 14.01 25.50 -3.76
CA LYS A 311 13.50 26.85 -4.03
C LYS A 311 13.07 27.02 -5.48
N ALA A 312 13.91 26.64 -6.43
CA ALA A 312 13.64 26.76 -7.86
C ALA A 312 12.39 26.01 -8.28
N VAL A 313 12.25 24.74 -7.86
CA VAL A 313 11.07 23.90 -8.14
C VAL A 313 9.81 24.48 -7.51
N THR A 314 9.90 25.03 -6.29
CA THR A 314 8.72 25.62 -5.63
C THR A 314 8.20 26.81 -6.41
N VAL A 315 9.05 27.69 -6.93
CA VAL A 315 8.61 28.82 -7.76
C VAL A 315 7.98 28.33 -9.07
N LEU A 316 8.58 27.34 -9.75
CA LEU A 316 7.99 26.72 -10.95
C LEU A 316 6.62 26.11 -10.65
N MET A 317 6.50 25.41 -9.51
CA MET A 317 5.23 24.81 -9.08
C MET A 317 4.14 25.87 -8.88
N LEU A 318 4.47 27.00 -8.21
CA LEU A 318 3.50 28.09 -8.00
C LEU A 318 3.03 28.72 -9.32
N LYS A 319 3.88 28.83 -10.34
CA LYS A 319 3.49 29.29 -11.67
C LYS A 319 2.47 28.35 -12.31
N LEU A 320 2.71 27.03 -12.26
CA LEU A 320 1.81 26.04 -12.83
C LEU A 320 0.52 25.85 -12.00
N GLU A 321 0.56 26.04 -10.67
CA GLU A 321 -0.64 26.06 -9.83
C GLU A 321 -1.63 27.12 -10.30
N ALA A 322 -1.14 28.34 -10.56
CA ALA A 322 -1.99 29.44 -11.07
C ALA A 322 -2.69 29.08 -12.39
N GLU A 323 -1.98 28.43 -13.31
CA GLU A 323 -2.52 27.97 -14.58
C GLU A 323 -3.58 26.86 -14.40
N VAL A 324 -3.29 25.84 -13.59
CA VAL A 324 -4.22 24.71 -13.33
C VAL A 324 -5.49 25.20 -12.63
N ILE A 325 -5.37 26.09 -11.65
CA ILE A 325 -6.49 26.68 -10.92
C ILE A 325 -7.36 27.52 -11.86
N ALA A 326 -6.75 28.31 -12.74
CA ALA A 326 -7.49 29.17 -13.68
C ALA A 326 -8.34 28.37 -14.68
N ARG A 327 -7.84 27.22 -15.17
CA ARG A 327 -8.58 26.35 -16.10
C ARG A 327 -9.57 25.40 -15.45
N ASN A 328 -9.52 25.22 -14.10
CA ASN A 328 -10.40 24.34 -13.35
C ASN A 328 -11.12 25.10 -12.21
N PRO A 329 -12.10 25.99 -12.52
CA PRO A 329 -12.79 26.80 -11.51
C PRO A 329 -13.56 25.94 -10.48
N ASP A 330 -13.99 24.74 -10.85
CA ASP A 330 -14.71 23.79 -10.00
C ASP A 330 -13.84 23.23 -8.85
N PHE A 331 -12.52 23.41 -8.91
CA PHE A 331 -11.63 23.04 -7.80
C PHE A 331 -11.78 23.97 -6.58
N GLU A 332 -12.39 25.16 -6.77
CA GLU A 332 -12.59 26.18 -5.72
C GLU A 332 -11.28 26.59 -4.99
N MET A 333 -10.16 26.60 -5.72
CA MET A 333 -8.82 26.85 -5.18
C MET A 333 -8.26 28.22 -5.51
N GLN A 334 -9.08 29.21 -5.92
CA GLN A 334 -8.62 30.55 -6.35
C GLN A 334 -7.82 31.28 -5.25
N GLY A 335 -8.10 30.99 -3.98
CA GLY A 335 -7.35 31.51 -2.85
C GLY A 335 -5.87 31.06 -2.80
N ARG A 336 -5.50 30.04 -3.56
CA ARG A 336 -4.16 29.45 -3.62
C ARG A 336 -3.30 30.02 -4.77
N ASP A 337 -3.84 30.87 -5.61
CA ASP A 337 -3.06 31.60 -6.64
C ASP A 337 -2.24 32.74 -5.98
N TYR A 338 -1.19 32.33 -5.24
CA TYR A 338 -0.41 33.25 -4.40
C TYR A 338 0.43 34.22 -5.20
N LEU A 339 0.99 33.83 -6.35
CA LEU A 339 1.87 34.71 -7.13
C LEU A 339 1.15 35.98 -7.57
N ARG A 340 -0.13 35.93 -7.88
CA ARG A 340 -0.98 37.08 -8.21
C ARG A 340 -1.43 37.89 -6.98
N GLN A 341 -1.26 37.35 -5.78
CA GLN A 341 -1.63 38.01 -4.52
C GLN A 341 -0.44 38.67 -3.83
N ILE A 342 0.77 38.54 -4.40
CA ILE A 342 1.98 39.18 -3.90
C ILE A 342 2.02 40.64 -4.38
N ASP A 343 2.25 41.56 -3.46
CA ASP A 343 2.75 42.93 -3.74
C ASP A 343 4.28 42.87 -3.71
N TYR A 344 4.90 42.82 -4.87
CA TYR A 344 6.34 42.64 -5.04
C TYR A 344 7.13 43.86 -4.57
N ASP A 345 6.55 45.08 -4.64
CA ASP A 345 7.17 46.32 -4.20
C ASP A 345 7.16 46.46 -2.66
N ALA A 346 6.05 46.08 -2.05
CA ALA A 346 5.88 46.09 -0.59
C ALA A 346 6.43 44.83 0.11
N GLY A 347 6.75 43.75 -0.62
CA GLY A 347 7.17 42.49 -0.06
C GLY A 347 6.10 41.82 0.81
N THR A 348 4.84 41.90 0.37
CA THR A 348 3.70 41.36 1.13
C THR A 348 2.82 40.45 0.27
N VAL A 349 2.02 39.57 0.91
CA VAL A 349 1.07 38.70 0.22
C VAL A 349 -0.28 38.76 0.91
N ARG A 350 -1.35 38.68 0.12
CA ARG A 350 -2.71 38.55 0.63
C ARG A 350 -3.03 37.06 0.83
N CYS A 351 -3.39 36.66 2.05
CA CYS A 351 -3.78 35.30 2.40
C CYS A 351 -4.99 35.34 3.35
N GLY A 352 -6.06 34.59 3.03
CA GLY A 352 -7.29 34.55 3.84
C GLY A 352 -7.92 35.92 4.11
N GLY A 353 -7.81 36.87 3.16
CA GLY A 353 -8.32 38.22 3.27
C GLY A 353 -7.47 39.19 4.08
N LYS A 354 -6.34 38.75 4.63
CA LYS A 354 -5.36 39.61 5.36
C LYS A 354 -4.07 39.74 4.56
N VAL A 355 -3.29 40.77 4.87
CA VAL A 355 -1.98 41.03 4.27
C VAL A 355 -0.90 40.65 5.25
N TYR A 356 0.09 39.87 4.81
CA TYR A 356 1.21 39.39 5.58
C TYR A 356 2.54 39.78 4.93
N PRO A 357 3.59 40.14 5.67
CA PRO A 357 4.91 40.30 5.13
C PRO A 357 5.47 38.96 4.68
N LEU A 358 6.15 38.94 3.54
CA LEU A 358 6.87 37.75 3.05
C LEU A 358 8.19 37.59 3.79
N LEU A 359 8.50 36.33 4.13
CA LEU A 359 9.76 35.92 4.73
C LEU A 359 10.89 35.79 3.70
N ASP A 360 10.53 35.60 2.44
CA ASP A 360 11.42 35.51 1.30
C ASP A 360 10.75 36.23 0.11
N CYS A 361 11.37 37.31 -0.36
CA CYS A 361 10.89 38.12 -1.49
C CYS A 361 11.74 37.92 -2.75
N ASP A 362 12.62 36.93 -2.74
CA ASP A 362 13.54 36.65 -3.85
C ASP A 362 12.89 35.66 -4.84
N PHE A 363 12.31 36.25 -5.90
CA PHE A 363 11.66 35.56 -7.02
C PHE A 363 12.35 35.89 -8.35
N PRO A 364 13.58 35.42 -8.60
CA PRO A 364 14.42 35.92 -9.70
C PRO A 364 13.88 35.65 -11.10
N THR A 365 12.94 34.72 -11.23
CA THR A 365 12.35 34.32 -12.51
C THR A 365 10.89 34.76 -12.67
N VAL A 366 10.34 35.53 -11.72
CA VAL A 366 8.95 35.99 -11.75
C VAL A 366 8.87 37.41 -12.26
N ASP A 367 8.05 37.63 -13.31
CA ASP A 367 7.70 38.99 -13.75
C ASP A 367 6.45 39.46 -12.95
N PRO A 368 6.53 40.51 -12.13
CA PRO A 368 5.39 40.98 -11.35
C PRO A 368 4.13 41.31 -12.15
N THR A 369 4.27 41.61 -13.46
CA THR A 369 3.12 41.93 -14.32
C THR A 369 2.41 40.71 -14.88
N THR A 370 3.10 39.58 -14.97
CA THR A 370 2.62 38.29 -15.45
C THR A 370 3.26 37.16 -14.66
N PRO A 371 2.96 37.04 -13.33
CA PRO A 371 3.77 36.26 -12.41
C PRO A 371 3.68 34.72 -12.67
N GLU A 372 2.63 34.28 -13.32
CA GLU A 372 2.43 32.85 -13.72
C GLU A 372 3.20 32.51 -15.02
N ARG A 373 3.69 33.49 -15.77
CA ARG A 373 4.33 33.21 -17.06
C ARG A 373 5.66 32.51 -16.90
N LEU A 374 5.81 31.40 -17.62
CA LEU A 374 7.08 30.68 -17.70
C LEU A 374 8.07 31.39 -18.61
N LEU A 375 9.35 31.39 -18.22
CA LEU A 375 10.44 31.75 -19.11
C LEU A 375 10.67 30.60 -20.12
N PRO A 376 11.22 30.90 -21.33
CA PRO A 376 11.56 29.85 -22.30
C PRO A 376 12.45 28.75 -21.73
N ARG A 377 13.36 29.12 -20.81
CA ARG A 377 14.22 28.17 -20.12
C ARG A 377 13.45 27.25 -19.17
N GLU A 378 12.42 27.78 -18.49
CA GLU A 378 11.53 27.02 -17.61
C GLU A 378 10.67 26.04 -18.40
N GLU A 379 10.12 26.45 -19.54
CA GLU A 379 9.38 25.57 -20.46
C GLU A 379 10.24 24.41 -20.94
N ASP A 380 11.51 24.67 -21.33
CA ASP A 380 12.45 23.62 -21.78
C ASP A 380 12.74 22.60 -20.66
N ILE A 381 12.94 23.06 -19.42
CA ILE A 381 13.21 22.19 -18.27
C ILE A 381 11.98 21.34 -17.92
N ILE A 382 10.80 21.93 -17.85
CA ILE A 382 9.55 21.22 -17.60
C ILE A 382 9.33 20.14 -18.67
N ALA A 383 9.54 20.49 -19.94
CA ALA A 383 9.40 19.53 -21.04
C ALA A 383 10.42 18.38 -20.94
N ARG A 384 11.63 18.61 -20.43
CA ARG A 384 12.63 17.55 -20.18
C ARG A 384 12.20 16.67 -19.02
N LEU A 385 11.79 17.26 -17.89
CA LEU A 385 11.30 16.51 -16.73
C LEU A 385 10.10 15.62 -17.10
N VAL A 386 9.15 16.14 -17.89
CA VAL A 386 8.03 15.35 -18.39
C VAL A 386 8.52 14.15 -19.21
N ARG A 387 9.50 14.33 -20.09
CA ARG A 387 10.09 13.21 -20.86
C ARG A 387 10.77 12.20 -19.96
N ASP A 388 11.53 12.65 -18.96
CA ASP A 388 12.29 11.79 -18.06
C ASP A 388 11.36 10.95 -17.16
N PHE A 389 10.31 11.55 -16.59
CA PHE A 389 9.30 10.84 -15.81
C PHE A 389 8.51 9.82 -16.65
N LYS A 390 8.07 10.21 -17.85
CA LYS A 390 7.39 9.31 -18.79
C LYS A 390 8.30 8.21 -19.32
N GLY A 391 9.59 8.47 -19.45
CA GLY A 391 10.60 7.53 -19.94
C GLY A 391 11.12 6.56 -18.88
N SER A 392 10.79 6.71 -17.61
CA SER A 392 11.20 5.81 -16.54
C SER A 392 10.37 4.52 -16.56
N GLU A 393 10.89 3.46 -17.17
CA GLU A 393 10.20 2.15 -17.29
C GLU A 393 9.79 1.60 -15.92
N LYS A 394 10.65 1.73 -14.91
CA LYS A 394 10.37 1.24 -13.56
C LYS A 394 9.21 2.03 -12.91
N LEU A 395 9.18 3.36 -13.09
CA LEU A 395 8.08 4.18 -12.58
C LEU A 395 6.77 3.85 -13.29
N GLN A 396 6.79 3.72 -14.61
CA GLN A 396 5.60 3.33 -15.38
C GLN A 396 5.06 1.96 -14.91
N LYS A 397 5.92 0.96 -14.79
CA LYS A 397 5.56 -0.38 -14.27
C LYS A 397 4.89 -0.30 -12.89
N HIS A 398 5.45 0.49 -11.97
CA HIS A 398 4.90 0.63 -10.62
C HIS A 398 3.55 1.37 -10.61
N VAL A 399 3.40 2.41 -11.44
CA VAL A 399 2.15 3.16 -11.53
C VAL A 399 1.05 2.35 -12.23
N GLU A 400 1.37 1.60 -13.28
CA GLU A 400 0.44 0.64 -13.90
C GLU A 400 -0.03 -0.41 -12.88
N PHE A 401 0.87 -0.88 -12.03
CA PHE A 401 0.54 -1.81 -10.95
C PHE A 401 -0.42 -1.17 -9.94
N LEU A 402 -0.18 0.07 -9.51
CA LEU A 402 -1.09 0.80 -8.62
C LEU A 402 -2.47 1.02 -9.25
N PHE A 403 -2.56 1.30 -10.55
CA PHE A 403 -3.85 1.42 -11.25
C PHE A 403 -4.55 0.07 -11.43
N SER A 404 -3.81 -1.01 -11.68
CA SER A 404 -4.38 -2.34 -11.93
C SER A 404 -4.88 -3.02 -10.66
N GLN A 405 -4.21 -2.82 -9.52
CA GLN A 405 -4.55 -3.44 -8.24
C GLN A 405 -5.15 -2.45 -7.23
N GLY A 406 -5.35 -1.19 -7.61
CA GLY A 406 -5.78 -0.15 -6.68
C GLY A 406 -6.96 0.68 -7.15
N SER A 407 -7.51 1.45 -6.21
CA SER A 407 -8.62 2.38 -6.38
C SER A 407 -8.64 3.41 -5.24
N VAL A 408 -9.52 4.40 -5.32
CA VAL A 408 -9.73 5.37 -4.23
C VAL A 408 -10.33 4.70 -2.98
N TYR A 409 -11.10 3.65 -3.15
CA TYR A 409 -11.66 2.84 -2.07
C TYR A 409 -11.91 1.40 -2.55
N SER A 410 -12.07 0.47 -1.61
CA SER A 410 -12.58 -0.86 -1.89
C SER A 410 -13.47 -1.39 -0.75
N CYS A 411 -14.37 -2.32 -1.10
CA CYS A 411 -15.16 -3.08 -0.13
C CYS A 411 -14.71 -4.54 -0.21
N VAL A 412 -14.13 -5.06 0.87
CA VAL A 412 -13.58 -6.42 0.92
C VAL A 412 -14.00 -7.11 2.21
N ASN A 413 -14.67 -8.25 2.08
CA ASN A 413 -15.08 -9.09 3.21
C ASN A 413 -15.79 -8.32 4.34
N GLY A 414 -16.69 -7.39 3.95
CA GLY A 414 -17.43 -6.56 4.88
C GLY A 414 -16.65 -5.35 5.42
N ASN A 415 -15.43 -5.10 4.94
CA ASN A 415 -14.64 -3.94 5.32
C ASN A 415 -14.63 -2.90 4.19
N LEU A 416 -14.85 -1.64 4.53
CA LEU A 416 -14.66 -0.48 3.67
C LEU A 416 -13.26 0.08 3.90
N LEU A 417 -12.46 0.10 2.84
CA LEU A 417 -11.08 0.58 2.84
C LEU A 417 -10.99 1.88 2.06
N TYR A 418 -10.42 2.91 2.62
CA TYR A 418 -10.03 4.16 1.95
C TYR A 418 -8.98 4.88 2.77
N HIS A 419 -8.16 5.71 2.11
CA HIS A 419 -7.01 6.30 2.79
C HIS A 419 -7.41 7.44 3.74
N GLY A 420 -8.11 8.48 3.28
CA GLY A 420 -8.31 9.73 4.02
C GLY A 420 -9.65 9.84 4.74
N ALA A 421 -10.64 10.48 4.11
CA ALA A 421 -11.92 10.81 4.75
C ALA A 421 -13.10 10.77 3.76
N VAL A 422 -14.27 10.44 4.22
CA VAL A 422 -15.51 10.74 3.50
C VAL A 422 -15.90 12.19 3.81
N PRO A 423 -15.93 13.12 2.82
CA PRO A 423 -16.26 14.50 3.09
C PRO A 423 -17.68 14.65 3.69
N MET A 424 -17.75 15.28 4.89
CA MET A 424 -18.99 15.51 5.63
C MET A 424 -19.07 16.96 6.08
N ASP A 425 -20.29 17.47 6.24
CA ASP A 425 -20.57 18.75 6.88
C ASP A 425 -20.63 18.63 8.41
N GLU A 426 -20.85 19.74 9.11
CA GLU A 426 -20.90 19.78 10.57
C GLU A 426 -22.08 18.98 11.16
N ASP A 427 -23.15 18.79 10.39
CA ASP A 427 -24.35 18.05 10.76
C ASP A 427 -24.26 16.56 10.45
N GLY A 428 -23.13 16.11 9.88
CA GLY A 428 -22.87 14.72 9.54
C GLY A 428 -23.57 14.26 8.26
N GLN A 429 -23.96 15.19 7.36
CA GLN A 429 -24.40 14.84 6.01
C GLN A 429 -23.18 14.75 5.10
N PHE A 430 -23.29 13.96 4.03
CA PHE A 430 -22.24 13.90 3.02
C PHE A 430 -22.18 15.24 2.27
N THR A 431 -20.99 15.84 2.21
CA THR A 431 -20.76 17.09 1.52
C THR A 431 -21.15 16.96 0.04
N ALA A 432 -22.04 17.84 -0.43
CA ALA A 432 -22.35 17.96 -1.85
C ALA A 432 -21.19 18.66 -2.56
N VAL A 433 -20.63 18.01 -3.58
CA VAL A 433 -19.52 18.52 -4.39
C VAL A 433 -20.04 18.75 -5.81
N ARG A 434 -20.00 20.00 -6.26
CA ARG A 434 -20.29 20.33 -7.64
C ARG A 434 -19.03 20.19 -8.47
N PHE A 435 -19.06 19.30 -9.45
CA PHE A 435 -17.95 19.09 -10.36
C PHE A 435 -18.47 18.88 -11.78
N TRP A 436 -17.99 19.68 -12.72
CA TRP A 436 -18.58 19.88 -14.02
C TRP A 436 -20.07 20.29 -13.87
N ASP A 437 -20.95 19.72 -14.65
CA ASP A 437 -22.41 20.02 -14.62
C ASP A 437 -23.20 19.09 -13.69
N ALA A 438 -22.54 18.37 -12.77
CA ALA A 438 -23.17 17.39 -11.89
C ALA A 438 -22.81 17.65 -10.42
N GLU A 439 -23.70 17.17 -9.54
CA GLU A 439 -23.49 17.17 -8.10
C GLU A 439 -23.23 15.74 -7.63
N TYR A 440 -22.19 15.57 -6.81
CA TYR A 440 -21.74 14.32 -6.25
C TYR A 440 -21.70 14.40 -4.73
N SER A 441 -21.88 13.26 -4.04
CA SER A 441 -21.68 13.13 -2.61
C SER A 441 -21.39 11.67 -2.24
N GLY A 442 -20.87 11.41 -1.06
CA GLY A 442 -20.64 10.07 -0.55
C GLY A 442 -19.92 9.15 -1.55
N LYS A 443 -20.43 7.95 -1.74
CA LYS A 443 -19.86 6.96 -2.66
C LYS A 443 -19.73 7.46 -4.10
N ARG A 444 -20.72 8.21 -4.60
CA ARG A 444 -20.69 8.74 -5.98
C ARG A 444 -19.52 9.70 -6.20
N TRP A 445 -19.10 10.43 -5.16
CA TRP A 445 -17.92 11.28 -5.23
C TRP A 445 -16.62 10.44 -5.33
N PHE A 446 -16.49 9.38 -4.54
CA PHE A 446 -15.37 8.44 -4.65
C PHE A 446 -15.29 7.79 -6.04
N ASP A 447 -16.43 7.36 -6.60
CA ASP A 447 -16.52 6.79 -7.96
C ASP A 447 -16.09 7.80 -9.03
N CYS A 448 -16.43 9.10 -8.84
CA CYS A 448 -16.00 10.17 -9.73
C CYS A 448 -14.48 10.40 -9.63
N CYS A 449 -13.95 10.44 -8.41
CA CYS A 449 -12.51 10.61 -8.16
C CYS A 449 -11.67 9.48 -8.80
N ASP A 450 -12.10 8.23 -8.64
CA ASP A 450 -11.41 7.07 -9.25
C ASP A 450 -11.42 7.18 -10.78
N ARG A 451 -12.57 7.49 -11.38
CA ARG A 451 -12.69 7.66 -12.83
C ARG A 451 -11.80 8.78 -13.35
N CYS A 452 -11.77 9.95 -12.69
CA CYS A 452 -10.95 11.07 -13.11
C CYS A 452 -9.46 10.77 -13.00
N ALA A 453 -9.04 10.09 -11.93
CA ALA A 453 -7.65 9.65 -11.78
C ALA A 453 -7.22 8.72 -12.94
N ARG A 454 -8.07 7.73 -13.28
CA ARG A 454 -7.81 6.82 -14.42
C ARG A 454 -7.79 7.57 -15.75
N MET A 455 -8.65 8.56 -15.97
CA MET A 455 -8.62 9.40 -17.18
C MET A 455 -7.27 10.09 -17.34
N GLY A 456 -6.66 10.58 -16.25
CA GLY A 456 -5.36 11.25 -16.28
C GLY A 456 -4.22 10.37 -16.82
N TYR A 457 -4.32 9.06 -16.65
CA TYR A 457 -3.29 8.12 -17.12
C TYR A 457 -3.66 7.41 -18.42
N PHE A 458 -4.91 6.93 -18.57
CA PHE A 458 -5.30 6.04 -19.66
C PHE A 458 -5.97 6.74 -20.85
N ALA A 459 -6.47 7.98 -20.71
CA ALA A 459 -7.06 8.69 -21.84
C ALA A 459 -5.99 8.99 -22.92
N PRO A 460 -6.40 9.13 -24.21
CA PRO A 460 -5.46 9.41 -25.29
C PRO A 460 -4.63 10.67 -25.03
N GLU A 461 -3.37 10.65 -25.42
CA GLU A 461 -2.50 11.83 -25.31
C GLU A 461 -3.06 13.01 -26.09
N GLY A 462 -2.96 14.22 -25.51
CA GLY A 462 -3.49 15.45 -26.09
C GLY A 462 -5.01 15.59 -26.02
N SER A 463 -5.73 14.61 -25.46
CA SER A 463 -7.17 14.76 -25.23
C SER A 463 -7.44 15.63 -24.01
N TRP A 464 -8.59 16.35 -24.05
CA TRP A 464 -9.02 17.15 -22.91
C TRP A 464 -9.26 16.27 -21.67
N GLN A 465 -9.76 15.05 -21.86
CA GLN A 465 -9.97 14.08 -20.78
C GLN A 465 -8.69 13.79 -20.03
N ARG A 466 -7.59 13.57 -20.77
CA ARG A 466 -6.28 13.34 -20.15
C ARG A 466 -5.78 14.55 -19.37
N GLN A 467 -5.91 15.75 -19.94
CA GLN A 467 -5.52 16.98 -19.26
C GLN A 467 -6.31 17.19 -17.97
N VAL A 468 -7.63 17.11 -18.05
CA VAL A 468 -8.50 17.23 -16.85
C VAL A 468 -8.17 16.19 -15.82
N GLY A 469 -7.96 14.93 -16.22
CA GLY A 469 -7.58 13.86 -15.30
C GLY A 469 -6.21 14.09 -14.66
N GLN A 470 -5.22 14.64 -15.39
CA GLN A 470 -3.92 15.00 -14.83
C GLN A 470 -4.02 16.14 -13.81
N ASP A 471 -4.84 17.16 -14.09
CA ASP A 471 -5.12 18.23 -13.14
C ASP A 471 -5.84 17.71 -11.91
N PHE A 472 -6.76 16.75 -12.12
CA PHE A 472 -7.53 16.15 -11.04
C PHE A 472 -6.66 15.27 -10.13
N LEU A 473 -5.62 14.60 -10.64
CA LEU A 473 -4.64 13.89 -9.81
C LEU A 473 -3.90 14.84 -8.85
N TRP A 474 -3.57 16.06 -9.31
CA TRP A 474 -3.04 17.09 -8.42
C TRP A 474 -4.09 17.60 -7.43
N TYR A 475 -5.35 17.81 -7.88
CA TYR A 475 -6.44 18.19 -6.98
C TYR A 475 -6.66 17.15 -5.87
N LEU A 476 -6.60 15.86 -6.18
CA LEU A 476 -6.73 14.80 -5.18
C LEU A 476 -5.65 14.89 -4.09
N TRP A 477 -4.45 15.33 -4.42
CA TRP A 477 -3.37 15.52 -3.45
C TRP A 477 -3.67 16.59 -2.39
N CYS A 478 -4.36 17.69 -2.73
CA CYS A 478 -4.47 18.87 -1.86
C CYS A 478 -5.85 19.55 -1.81
N GLY A 479 -6.83 19.05 -2.55
CA GLY A 479 -8.17 19.64 -2.63
C GLY A 479 -8.99 19.48 -1.36
N ALA A 480 -9.76 20.51 -0.99
CA ALA A 480 -10.52 20.58 0.27
C ALA A 480 -11.55 19.46 0.48
N VAL A 481 -12.15 18.96 -0.60
CA VAL A 481 -13.14 17.86 -0.57
C VAL A 481 -12.58 16.57 -1.18
N SER A 482 -11.24 16.50 -1.33
CA SER A 482 -10.58 15.25 -1.74
C SER A 482 -10.78 14.16 -0.69
N PRO A 483 -11.28 12.97 -1.07
CA PRO A 483 -11.51 11.89 -0.12
C PRO A 483 -10.22 11.24 0.39
N ILE A 484 -9.09 11.55 -0.24
CA ILE A 484 -7.78 11.01 0.17
C ILE A 484 -6.91 12.04 0.89
N TYR A 485 -7.37 13.30 1.05
CA TYR A 485 -6.66 14.34 1.80
C TYR A 485 -7.41 14.79 3.05
N GLY A 486 -8.72 15.08 2.96
CA GLY A 486 -9.60 15.32 4.10
C GLY A 486 -9.29 16.55 4.96
N ARG A 487 -8.68 17.62 4.39
CA ARG A 487 -8.41 18.88 5.07
C ARG A 487 -8.76 20.06 4.17
N SER A 488 -9.01 21.23 4.79
CA SER A 488 -9.44 22.44 4.08
C SER A 488 -8.43 22.98 3.07
N ALA A 489 -7.15 22.85 3.33
CA ALA A 489 -6.07 23.32 2.47
C ALA A 489 -4.75 22.62 2.84
N MET A 490 -3.83 22.54 1.88
CA MET A 490 -2.45 22.13 2.12
C MET A 490 -1.58 23.40 2.13
N THR A 491 -1.10 23.80 3.31
CA THR A 491 -0.46 25.08 3.57
C THR A 491 1.03 25.08 3.21
N THR A 492 1.36 24.77 1.94
CA THR A 492 2.76 24.66 1.50
C THR A 492 3.42 26.01 1.30
N PHE A 493 2.71 26.98 0.70
CA PHE A 493 3.21 28.35 0.51
C PHE A 493 3.33 29.07 1.86
N GLU A 494 2.29 28.99 2.67
CA GLU A 494 2.19 29.69 3.95
C GLU A 494 3.34 29.32 4.87
N ARG A 495 3.68 28.05 4.98
CA ARG A 495 4.78 27.56 5.82
C ARG A 495 6.15 28.05 5.37
N LEU A 496 6.33 28.28 4.08
CA LEU A 496 7.60 28.74 3.51
C LEU A 496 7.75 30.27 3.54
N TYR A 497 6.65 30.99 3.31
CA TYR A 497 6.69 32.42 3.01
C TYR A 497 6.04 33.34 4.06
N ILE A 498 5.23 32.80 5.00
CA ILE A 498 4.52 33.60 6.01
C ILE A 498 4.94 33.17 7.42
N ALA A 499 5.25 34.14 8.29
CA ALA A 499 5.67 33.85 9.67
C ALA A 499 4.52 33.50 10.62
N ASP A 500 3.29 33.96 10.34
CA ASP A 500 2.15 33.78 11.24
C ASP A 500 1.67 32.31 11.24
N PRO A 501 1.83 31.56 12.37
CA PRO A 501 1.40 30.17 12.46
C PRO A 501 -0.09 29.96 12.23
N ALA A 502 -0.92 31.00 12.38
CA ALA A 502 -2.36 30.90 12.12
C ALA A 502 -2.65 30.57 10.64
N THR A 503 -1.77 31.00 9.72
CA THR A 503 -1.88 30.70 8.29
C THR A 503 -1.45 29.27 7.95
N HIS A 504 -0.75 28.58 8.84
CA HIS A 504 -0.28 27.22 8.68
C HIS A 504 -1.33 26.16 9.07
N ALA A 505 -2.50 26.60 9.56
CA ALA A 505 -3.55 25.70 10.04
C ALA A 505 -4.25 24.99 8.86
N GLU A 506 -4.22 23.67 8.88
CA GLU A 506 -4.93 22.80 7.94
C GLU A 506 -6.15 22.22 8.71
N ILE A 507 -7.30 22.86 8.54
CA ILE A 507 -8.52 22.46 9.28
C ILE A 507 -8.98 21.10 8.75
N LYS A 508 -9.10 20.14 9.65
CA LYS A 508 -9.60 18.80 9.34
C LYS A 508 -11.08 18.86 8.96
N ASN A 509 -11.47 18.04 7.98
CA ASN A 509 -12.90 17.85 7.66
C ASN A 509 -13.68 17.40 8.90
N PRO A 510 -14.93 17.82 9.09
CA PRO A 510 -15.78 17.39 10.22
C PRO A 510 -15.85 15.87 10.41
N TYR A 511 -15.64 15.09 9.35
CA TYR A 511 -15.49 13.63 9.38
C TYR A 511 -14.63 13.15 10.56
N TYR A 512 -13.45 13.74 10.80
CA TYR A 512 -12.52 13.26 11.83
C TYR A 512 -13.06 13.41 13.28
N ARG A 513 -14.02 14.31 13.47
CA ARG A 513 -14.75 14.45 14.74
C ARG A 513 -15.96 13.51 14.78
N LEU A 514 -16.68 13.42 13.67
CA LEU A 514 -17.96 12.70 13.56
C LEU A 514 -17.80 11.18 13.62
N ILE A 515 -16.67 10.62 13.19
CA ILE A 515 -16.39 9.17 13.24
C ILE A 515 -16.23 8.59 14.65
N ASN A 516 -16.18 9.43 15.69
CA ASN A 516 -16.23 8.93 17.07
C ASN A 516 -17.64 8.44 17.45
N ASP A 517 -18.68 8.93 16.76
CA ASP A 517 -20.05 8.49 16.93
C ASP A 517 -20.37 7.29 16.01
N PRO A 518 -20.79 6.14 16.57
CA PRO A 518 -21.16 4.96 15.78
C PRO A 518 -22.21 5.22 14.72
N VAL A 519 -23.16 6.13 14.95
CA VAL A 519 -24.23 6.44 13.99
C VAL A 519 -23.68 6.98 12.68
N ASN A 520 -22.65 7.83 12.74
CA ASN A 520 -22.03 8.37 11.53
C ASN A 520 -21.20 7.30 10.79
N VAL A 521 -20.53 6.42 11.53
CA VAL A 521 -19.79 5.31 10.93
C VAL A 521 -20.74 4.33 10.21
N GLU A 522 -21.87 4.01 10.85
CA GLU A 522 -22.91 3.17 10.22
C GLU A 522 -23.54 3.81 8.99
N ARG A 523 -23.74 5.13 9.00
CA ARG A 523 -24.20 5.89 7.83
C ARG A 523 -23.21 5.78 6.67
N ILE A 524 -21.91 5.93 6.95
CA ILE A 524 -20.87 5.77 5.92
C ILE A 524 -20.89 4.35 5.38
N LEU A 525 -20.89 3.33 6.23
CA LEU A 525 -20.94 1.93 5.80
C LEU A 525 -22.17 1.65 4.92
N ALA A 526 -23.35 2.15 5.32
CA ALA A 526 -24.59 1.98 4.55
C ALA A 526 -24.52 2.64 3.17
N GLU A 527 -23.90 3.81 3.05
CA GLU A 527 -23.67 4.52 1.79
C GLU A 527 -22.87 3.66 0.79
N PHE A 528 -21.91 2.89 1.29
CA PHE A 528 -21.10 1.97 0.49
C PHE A 528 -21.71 0.55 0.38
N GLY A 529 -22.95 0.36 0.88
CA GLY A 529 -23.68 -0.91 0.78
C GLY A 529 -23.31 -1.95 1.84
N LEU A 530 -22.59 -1.57 2.88
CA LEU A 530 -22.13 -2.44 3.96
C LEU A 530 -23.03 -2.28 5.20
N THR A 531 -24.12 -3.04 5.25
CA THR A 531 -25.12 -2.96 6.34
C THR A 531 -25.04 -4.09 7.36
N ALA A 532 -24.08 -5.01 7.20
CA ALA A 532 -23.92 -6.13 8.14
C ALA A 532 -23.37 -5.64 9.49
N PRO A 533 -23.82 -6.22 10.62
CA PRO A 533 -23.37 -5.81 11.97
C PRO A 533 -21.85 -5.89 12.17
N ASN A 534 -21.19 -6.77 11.45
CA ASN A 534 -19.75 -7.00 11.49
C ASN A 534 -18.98 -6.25 10.38
N SER A 535 -19.59 -5.25 9.76
CA SER A 535 -18.90 -4.37 8.82
C SER A 535 -18.06 -3.35 9.56
N HIS A 536 -16.86 -3.06 9.00
CA HIS A 536 -15.91 -2.10 9.59
C HIS A 536 -15.38 -1.16 8.51
N ILE A 537 -14.86 -0.02 8.96
CA ILE A 537 -14.03 0.89 8.15
C ILE A 537 -12.58 0.72 8.59
N VAL A 538 -11.67 0.65 7.62
CA VAL A 538 -10.22 0.68 7.87
C VAL A 538 -9.63 1.81 7.04
N ASN A 539 -8.98 2.78 7.70
CA ASN A 539 -8.36 3.93 7.03
C ASN A 539 -7.01 4.33 7.65
N GLY A 540 -6.30 5.26 6.98
CA GLY A 540 -4.99 5.79 7.37
C GLY A 540 -4.95 7.32 7.42
N HIS A 541 -3.87 7.91 6.85
CA HIS A 541 -3.65 9.34 6.57
C HIS A 541 -3.40 10.25 7.76
N VAL A 542 -4.09 10.08 8.88
CA VAL A 542 -3.90 10.91 10.08
C VAL A 542 -3.33 10.04 11.19
N PRO A 543 -2.03 10.19 11.50
CA PRO A 543 -1.38 9.36 12.48
C PRO A 543 -2.08 9.42 13.85
N VAL A 544 -2.30 8.24 14.43
CA VAL A 544 -2.82 8.10 15.80
C VAL A 544 -1.73 8.51 16.77
N ARG A 545 -2.04 9.43 17.66
CA ARG A 545 -1.12 9.89 18.70
C ARG A 545 -1.17 8.97 19.92
N ALA A 546 -0.62 7.77 19.76
CA ALA A 546 -0.65 6.74 20.80
C ALA A 546 0.02 7.23 22.09
N ILE A 547 1.08 8.04 22.02
CA ILE A 547 1.76 8.64 23.16
C ILE A 547 0.83 9.59 23.95
N GLU A 548 -0.17 10.21 23.30
CA GLU A 548 -1.18 11.06 23.94
C GLU A 548 -2.40 10.24 24.40
N GLY A 549 -2.40 8.92 24.23
CA GLY A 549 -3.51 8.02 24.59
C GLY A 549 -4.66 8.01 23.58
N GLU A 550 -4.45 8.48 22.35
CA GLU A 550 -5.47 8.39 21.31
C GLU A 550 -5.72 6.93 20.92
N ASN A 551 -6.99 6.52 20.92
CA ASN A 551 -7.38 5.16 20.55
C ASN A 551 -7.54 5.05 19.02
N PRO A 552 -6.87 4.10 18.35
CA PRO A 552 -7.04 3.83 16.92
C PRO A 552 -8.43 3.28 16.56
N VAL A 553 -9.16 2.74 17.54
CA VAL A 553 -10.48 2.15 17.36
C VAL A 553 -11.55 3.19 17.71
N LYS A 554 -12.37 3.56 16.74
CA LYS A 554 -13.38 4.62 16.83
C LYS A 554 -14.78 4.08 16.47
N GLY A 555 -15.80 4.93 16.59
CA GLY A 555 -17.16 4.61 16.19
C GLY A 555 -17.71 3.33 16.83
N GLY A 556 -17.49 3.15 18.15
CA GLY A 556 -17.97 1.97 18.86
C GLY A 556 -17.34 0.65 18.41
N GLY A 557 -16.13 0.68 17.86
CA GLY A 557 -15.42 -0.50 17.36
C GLY A 557 -15.55 -0.72 15.86
N LYS A 558 -16.32 0.11 15.15
CA LYS A 558 -16.59 -0.09 13.71
C LYS A 558 -15.62 0.64 12.78
N LEU A 559 -14.74 1.48 13.27
CA LEU A 559 -13.72 2.16 12.50
C LEU A 559 -12.35 1.95 13.15
N ILE A 560 -11.36 1.53 12.35
CA ILE A 560 -10.00 1.27 12.78
C ILE A 560 -9.06 2.16 11.95
N VAL A 561 -8.37 3.09 12.62
CA VAL A 561 -7.31 3.89 12.00
C VAL A 561 -6.00 3.12 12.12
N ILE A 562 -5.37 2.79 11.01
CA ILE A 562 -4.15 1.99 10.99
C ILE A 562 -2.88 2.81 10.68
N ASP A 563 -2.99 4.14 10.55
CA ASP A 563 -1.82 5.02 10.50
C ASP A 563 -1.26 5.21 11.91
N GLY A 564 -0.13 4.58 12.18
CA GLY A 564 0.62 4.70 13.43
C GLY A 564 1.88 5.57 13.30
N GLY A 565 2.07 6.26 12.15
CA GLY A 565 3.26 7.04 11.89
C GLY A 565 4.47 6.17 11.55
N PHE A 566 4.33 5.32 10.54
CA PHE A 566 5.35 4.37 10.09
C PHE A 566 6.69 5.05 9.74
N CYS A 567 6.62 6.27 9.17
CA CYS A 567 7.79 7.07 8.87
C CYS A 567 8.51 7.51 10.15
N SER A 568 9.84 7.34 10.19
CA SER A 568 10.72 7.70 11.32
C SER A 568 10.54 9.13 11.81
N ALA A 569 10.20 10.07 10.92
CA ALA A 569 9.91 11.47 11.25
C ALA A 569 8.69 11.66 12.19
N TYR A 570 7.82 10.66 12.30
CA TYR A 570 6.64 10.70 13.17
C TYR A 570 6.82 9.99 14.51
N HIS A 571 7.81 9.11 14.69
CA HIS A 571 7.97 8.29 15.89
C HIS A 571 7.97 9.10 17.19
N GLN A 572 8.57 10.32 17.18
CA GLN A 572 8.55 11.20 18.34
C GLN A 572 7.15 11.74 18.71
N LYS A 573 6.23 11.78 17.74
CA LYS A 573 4.85 12.30 17.92
C LYS A 573 3.86 11.19 18.21
N THR A 574 4.07 10.02 17.62
CA THR A 574 3.16 8.88 17.75
C THR A 574 3.54 7.96 18.90
N GLY A 575 4.83 7.83 19.21
CA GLY A 575 5.37 6.90 20.20
C GLY A 575 5.45 5.46 19.74
N ILE A 576 5.08 5.18 18.48
CA ILE A 576 5.10 3.85 17.85
C ILE A 576 5.56 3.97 16.40
N ALA A 577 5.81 2.85 15.74
CA ALA A 577 6.25 2.80 14.34
C ALA A 577 5.21 2.19 13.39
N GLY A 578 3.94 2.22 13.73
CA GLY A 578 2.87 1.80 12.85
C GLY A 578 1.94 0.74 13.43
N TYR A 579 0.88 0.47 12.68
CA TYR A 579 -0.07 -0.59 12.97
C TYR A 579 -0.13 -1.60 11.84
N THR A 580 -0.39 -2.87 12.19
CA THR A 580 -0.88 -3.88 11.25
C THR A 580 -2.18 -4.44 11.78
N LEU A 581 -3.27 -4.31 11.03
CA LEU A 581 -4.51 -4.99 11.34
C LEU A 581 -4.49 -6.39 10.70
N VAL A 582 -4.71 -7.41 11.50
CA VAL A 582 -4.77 -8.82 11.08
C VAL A 582 -6.20 -9.31 11.15
N TYR A 583 -6.79 -9.67 10.02
CA TYR A 583 -8.14 -10.23 9.94
C TYR A 583 -8.09 -11.69 9.49
N ASN A 584 -8.50 -12.60 10.36
CA ASN A 584 -8.49 -14.03 10.10
C ASN A 584 -9.86 -14.68 10.45
N SER A 585 -9.92 -16.02 10.43
CA SER A 585 -11.16 -16.75 10.70
C SER A 585 -11.72 -16.59 12.13
N HIS A 586 -10.97 -15.98 13.05
CA HIS A 586 -11.39 -15.74 14.44
C HIS A 586 -11.78 -14.26 14.70
N GLY A 587 -11.55 -13.36 13.75
CA GLY A 587 -11.84 -11.94 13.87
C GLY A 587 -10.62 -11.07 13.59
N MET A 588 -10.60 -9.86 14.18
CA MET A 588 -9.57 -8.84 13.94
C MET A 588 -8.70 -8.61 15.17
N THR A 589 -7.40 -8.48 14.93
CA THR A 589 -6.39 -8.14 15.93
C THR A 589 -5.55 -6.98 15.39
N LEU A 590 -5.45 -5.90 16.14
CA LEU A 590 -4.54 -4.79 15.84
C LEU A 590 -3.19 -5.09 16.48
N ARG A 591 -2.13 -4.98 15.70
CA ARG A 591 -0.74 -5.10 16.16
C ARG A 591 -0.09 -3.74 16.10
N THR A 592 0.46 -3.31 17.22
CA THR A 592 1.24 -2.08 17.34
C THR A 592 2.71 -2.45 17.19
N GLN A 593 3.40 -1.83 16.23
CA GLN A 593 4.81 -2.06 15.95
C GLN A 593 5.67 -1.01 16.65
N GLN A 594 6.77 -1.44 17.28
CA GLN A 594 7.82 -0.54 17.77
C GLN A 594 8.80 -0.18 16.66
N PRO A 595 9.59 0.90 16.79
CA PRO A 595 10.58 1.28 15.81
C PRO A 595 11.58 0.15 15.50
N PHE A 596 11.85 -0.05 14.22
CA PHE A 596 12.81 -1.01 13.70
C PHE A 596 14.14 -0.30 13.42
N GLU A 597 15.26 -0.88 13.86
CA GLU A 597 16.57 -0.26 13.66
C GLU A 597 17.11 -0.54 12.24
N SER A 598 17.36 -1.81 11.91
CA SER A 598 17.83 -2.21 10.59
C SER A 598 17.68 -3.72 10.34
N ILE A 599 17.63 -4.10 9.06
CA ILE A 599 17.68 -5.51 8.65
C ILE A 599 18.99 -6.16 9.06
N GLU A 600 20.12 -5.44 8.97
CA GLU A 600 21.43 -5.95 9.35
C GLU A 600 21.45 -6.38 10.83
N LYS A 601 20.93 -5.51 11.70
CA LYS A 601 20.85 -5.81 13.14
C LYS A 601 19.90 -6.98 13.42
N ALA A 602 18.75 -7.02 12.76
CA ALA A 602 17.81 -8.14 12.87
C ALA A 602 18.44 -9.49 12.50
N ILE A 603 19.29 -9.52 11.47
CA ILE A 603 19.98 -10.75 11.05
C ILE A 603 21.06 -11.18 12.05
N HIS A 604 21.89 -10.24 12.53
CA HIS A 604 23.06 -10.58 13.34
C HIS A 604 22.77 -10.74 14.83
N GLU A 605 21.80 -10.00 15.36
CA GLU A 605 21.46 -9.97 16.79
C GLU A 605 20.14 -10.70 17.11
N ASP A 606 19.47 -11.27 16.08
CA ASP A 606 18.14 -11.89 16.20
C ASP A 606 17.07 -10.95 16.78
N GLU A 607 17.26 -9.64 16.52
CA GLU A 607 16.33 -8.62 16.97
C GLU A 607 15.05 -8.66 16.12
N ASP A 608 13.92 -8.80 16.76
CA ASP A 608 12.60 -8.73 16.14
C ASP A 608 11.89 -7.43 16.53
N ILE A 609 10.93 -6.97 15.73
CA ILE A 609 10.12 -5.82 16.12
C ILE A 609 9.26 -6.22 17.31
N GLU A 610 9.46 -5.53 18.43
CA GLU A 610 8.52 -5.68 19.54
C GLU A 610 7.13 -5.24 19.11
N SER A 611 6.15 -6.10 19.30
CA SER A 611 4.77 -5.82 18.96
C SER A 611 3.83 -6.21 20.10
N SER A 612 2.86 -5.32 20.37
CA SER A 612 1.73 -5.64 21.23
C SER A 612 0.50 -5.97 20.35
N SER A 613 -0.38 -6.81 20.87
CA SER A 613 -1.57 -7.26 20.14
C SER A 613 -2.83 -6.95 20.94
N GLU A 614 -3.80 -6.30 20.31
CA GLU A 614 -5.12 -6.03 20.86
C GLU A 614 -6.21 -6.67 20.01
N ARG A 615 -7.11 -7.41 20.63
CA ARG A 615 -8.25 -8.00 19.95
C ARG A 615 -9.35 -6.95 19.76
N ILE A 616 -9.58 -6.52 18.51
CA ILE A 616 -10.57 -5.51 18.16
C ILE A 616 -11.96 -6.12 17.95
N TYR A 617 -12.00 -7.24 17.26
CA TYR A 617 -13.24 -7.94 16.96
C TYR A 617 -13.07 -9.44 17.10
N THR A 618 -13.96 -10.09 17.85
CA THR A 618 -14.03 -11.55 17.95
C THR A 618 -15.27 -12.03 17.22
N ALA A 619 -15.07 -12.86 16.20
CA ALA A 619 -16.18 -13.44 15.46
C ALA A 619 -16.98 -14.39 16.37
N PRO A 620 -18.33 -14.34 16.38
CA PRO A 620 -19.17 -15.19 17.21
C PRO A 620 -19.06 -16.67 16.88
N ARG A 621 -18.65 -16.98 15.65
CA ARG A 621 -18.25 -18.31 15.18
C ARG A 621 -17.07 -18.17 14.24
N ARG A 622 -16.38 -19.27 13.99
CA ARG A 622 -15.28 -19.27 13.02
C ARG A 622 -15.76 -18.85 11.64
N ILE A 623 -15.15 -17.83 11.05
CA ILE A 623 -15.46 -17.35 9.71
C ILE A 623 -14.91 -18.35 8.70
N LEU A 624 -15.74 -18.79 7.77
CA LEU A 624 -15.38 -19.71 6.70
C LEU A 624 -15.19 -18.94 5.38
N ILE A 625 -14.55 -19.58 4.39
CA ILE A 625 -14.48 -19.02 3.02
C ILE A 625 -15.89 -18.74 2.50
N GLY A 626 -16.87 -19.60 2.81
CA GLY A 626 -18.26 -19.37 2.45
C GLY A 626 -18.91 -18.08 2.98
N ASP A 627 -18.33 -17.46 4.01
CA ASP A 627 -18.81 -16.19 4.58
C ASP A 627 -18.13 -14.95 3.96
N THR A 628 -17.24 -15.15 2.98
CA THR A 628 -16.43 -14.10 2.34
C THR A 628 -16.90 -13.77 0.92
N ASP A 629 -16.38 -12.68 0.34
CA ASP A 629 -16.61 -12.32 -1.05
C ASP A 629 -16.11 -13.40 -2.03
N GLU A 630 -15.01 -14.07 -1.70
CA GLU A 630 -14.56 -15.25 -2.45
C GLU A 630 -15.60 -16.35 -2.40
N GLY A 631 -16.15 -16.62 -1.22
CA GLY A 631 -17.23 -17.61 -1.05
C GLY A 631 -18.46 -17.28 -1.88
N GLN A 632 -18.83 -16.00 -1.98
CA GLN A 632 -19.95 -15.58 -2.82
C GLN A 632 -19.67 -15.83 -4.31
N ARG A 633 -18.46 -15.51 -4.78
CA ARG A 633 -18.04 -15.84 -6.15
C ARG A 633 -18.06 -17.34 -6.42
N LYS A 634 -17.61 -18.16 -5.45
CA LYS A 634 -17.65 -19.62 -5.58
C LYS A 634 -19.07 -20.19 -5.61
N ARG A 635 -20.03 -19.61 -4.87
CA ARG A 635 -21.45 -19.98 -5.00
C ARG A 635 -22.00 -19.70 -6.38
N THR A 636 -21.68 -18.54 -6.96
CA THR A 636 -22.08 -18.22 -8.34
C THR A 636 -21.48 -19.22 -9.34
N GLU A 637 -20.22 -19.63 -9.15
CA GLU A 637 -19.58 -20.67 -9.97
C GLU A 637 -20.27 -22.03 -9.82
N ILE A 638 -20.67 -22.41 -8.61
CA ILE A 638 -21.46 -23.63 -8.35
C ILE A 638 -22.81 -23.56 -9.08
N ASP A 639 -23.55 -22.44 -8.95
CA ASP A 639 -24.84 -22.26 -9.63
C ASP A 639 -24.72 -22.36 -11.16
N ASP A 640 -23.62 -21.86 -11.73
CA ASP A 640 -23.32 -21.97 -13.17
C ASP A 640 -23.03 -23.41 -13.58
N LEU A 641 -22.24 -24.14 -12.76
CA LEU A 641 -21.93 -25.54 -13.02
C LEU A 641 -23.15 -26.45 -12.86
N GLU A 642 -24.02 -26.20 -11.89
CA GLU A 642 -25.30 -26.92 -11.74
C GLU A 642 -26.19 -26.67 -12.97
N ALA A 643 -26.27 -25.41 -13.44
CA ALA A 643 -27.03 -25.11 -14.67
C ALA A 643 -26.44 -25.81 -15.91
N LEU A 644 -25.12 -25.96 -15.98
CA LEU A 644 -24.43 -26.70 -17.04
C LEU A 644 -24.79 -28.20 -16.98
N THR A 645 -24.74 -28.81 -15.79
CA THR A 645 -25.08 -30.24 -15.64
C THR A 645 -26.56 -30.52 -15.97
N GLU A 646 -27.46 -29.62 -15.60
CA GLU A 646 -28.89 -29.68 -15.98
C GLU A 646 -29.05 -29.50 -17.51
N ALA A 647 -28.29 -28.61 -18.16
CA ALA A 647 -28.30 -28.41 -19.60
C ALA A 647 -27.80 -29.66 -20.36
N TYR A 648 -26.82 -30.37 -19.83
CA TYR A 648 -26.41 -31.69 -20.36
C TYR A 648 -27.51 -32.70 -20.24
N GLY A 649 -28.14 -32.85 -19.06
CA GLY A 649 -29.22 -33.77 -18.83
C GLY A 649 -30.45 -33.55 -19.71
N ASN A 650 -30.72 -32.26 -20.03
CA ASN A 650 -31.86 -31.87 -20.90
C ASN A 650 -31.49 -31.87 -22.42
N GLY A 651 -30.27 -32.22 -22.79
CA GLY A 651 -29.82 -32.24 -24.18
C GLY A 651 -29.68 -30.86 -24.83
N LEU A 652 -29.69 -29.77 -24.04
CA LEU A 652 -29.49 -28.38 -24.53
C LEU A 652 -28.04 -28.11 -24.91
N ILE A 653 -27.10 -28.75 -24.25
CA ILE A 653 -25.67 -28.75 -24.55
C ILE A 653 -25.23 -30.19 -24.64
N ARG A 654 -24.36 -30.50 -25.62
CA ARG A 654 -23.87 -31.87 -25.81
C ARG A 654 -22.60 -32.11 -25.00
N GLU A 655 -22.56 -33.18 -24.21
CA GLU A 655 -21.34 -33.64 -23.56
C GLU A 655 -20.31 -34.11 -24.61
N LYS A 656 -19.05 -33.80 -24.37
CA LYS A 656 -17.95 -34.34 -25.16
C LYS A 656 -17.56 -35.69 -24.53
N MET A 657 -17.92 -36.79 -25.18
CA MET A 657 -17.40 -38.12 -24.81
C MET A 657 -15.91 -38.15 -25.22
N GLU A 658 -15.02 -38.54 -24.31
CA GLU A 658 -13.60 -38.81 -24.62
C GLU A 658 -13.46 -39.98 -25.60
#